data_a6a7f9dc8c790a24026df3909ef54276
#
_entry.id   a6a7f9dc8c790a24026df3909ef54276
#
_cell.length_a   1.000
_cell.length_b   1.000
_cell.length_c   1.000
_cell.angle_alpha   90.00
_cell.angle_beta   90.00
_cell.angle_gamma   90.00
#
_symmetry.space_group_name_H-M   'P 1'
#
loop_
_entity.id
_entity.type
_entity.pdbx_description
1 polymer ?
#
loop_
_entity_poly.entity_id
_entity_poly.type
_entity_poly.pdbx_seq_one_letter_code
_entity_poly.pdbx_strand_id
1 'polypeptide(L)'
;MLYIIAYLLFAAGPLLALLPGRRIPSVLAWSTMTTGCVLMGSEGVIAIGGPAAQPLIQLALPIIGPFDFVQTPLGGLLILITASVFAVALPFVARDASTFPQGRRALFLAIVMLTLAAMIGFFSAETIVSFIFCWELAAIAIWGLITFETRQSKPVAAGLLTLALSELGSLAGLVSLLLLASAASTPQLVGIAAAIPHLSPTLILVAGLLAFFGFGMKAGIIPLNVWLPAAHGTAPRSTSPILSGATLNLGLYAFLRIDAPIALHAPNLGLIILSSGALTALIGIIYALVEKDMKRLLAQSSVENMGIATAGIGAGLTFAAYGHPLLGGASMVAGLYHMINHSTFKTLLFLGAGGIDATTGTHNLDDLGGLMKRLPALGGFFLVGTFAIAALPPFNGFVSEWLLLESLLRVVEIPDIPVRITFALSGALLALTSGLALTCFIMLSGSALMGLPRSERAAQAHKAPCTVIIPMGMLAVLSLLLGLAATLIIPVLGRLAAPLVGANPTASLVPAFFHSQSSIPLAVRHALDPIGASVGAAFLPLRSLVVMHLDQTSAPVVYAMSTMLTFVVLTLMLGGVWLLARGLRHKRITRSTLWDAGLTRLRPEMTYTATTFAAPVRVVFQGLFHPHIEEDEERQGAFVLTRSHRQVITNISDRLVLKPMISAAFTVANRLARMHKGRVNTYAAYILLVMVLVLIMVGGTGR
;
A
#
# COMPACT_ATOMS: atom_id res chain seq x y z
N MET A 1 24.88 -6.07 15.81
CA MET A 1 25.21 -4.90 16.66
C MET A 1 24.32 -3.69 16.30
N LEU A 2 24.18 -3.33 15.05
CA LEU A 2 23.35 -2.17 14.62
C LEU A 2 21.87 -2.33 15.01
N TYR A 3 21.29 -3.54 14.95
CA TYR A 3 19.93 -3.81 15.43
C TYR A 3 19.72 -3.35 16.87
N ILE A 4 20.61 -3.77 17.79
CA ILE A 4 20.51 -3.41 19.22
C ILE A 4 20.58 -1.90 19.39
N ILE A 5 21.53 -1.24 18.72
CA ILE A 5 21.69 0.22 18.80
C ILE A 5 20.42 0.91 18.27
N ALA A 6 19.86 0.45 17.15
CA ALA A 6 18.65 1.01 16.58
C ALA A 6 17.44 0.89 17.54
N TYR A 7 17.23 -0.28 18.15
CA TYR A 7 16.16 -0.48 19.14
C TYR A 7 16.36 0.38 20.40
N LEU A 8 17.60 0.55 20.87
CA LEU A 8 17.88 1.47 21.98
C LEU A 8 17.55 2.93 21.61
N LEU A 9 17.82 3.35 20.39
CA LEU A 9 17.46 4.68 19.89
C LEU A 9 15.95 4.83 19.73
N PHE A 10 15.23 3.79 19.32
CA PHE A 10 13.75 3.79 19.29
C PHE A 10 13.16 3.98 20.69
N ALA A 11 13.72 3.38 21.71
CA ALA A 11 13.30 3.56 23.10
C ALA A 11 13.73 4.94 23.66
N ALA A 12 14.93 5.39 23.36
CA ALA A 12 15.47 6.65 23.86
C ALA A 12 14.71 7.88 23.35
N GLY A 13 14.27 7.88 22.08
CA GLY A 13 13.55 9.01 21.48
C GLY A 13 12.31 9.44 22.27
N PRO A 14 11.32 8.55 22.54
CA PRO A 14 10.16 8.87 23.36
C PRO A 14 10.53 9.35 24.79
N LEU A 15 11.59 8.78 25.41
CA LEU A 15 12.06 9.22 26.72
C LEU A 15 12.61 10.64 26.68
N LEU A 16 13.35 11.01 25.63
CA LEU A 16 13.83 12.38 25.42
C LEU A 16 12.68 13.38 25.27
N ALA A 17 11.53 12.93 24.76
CA ALA A 17 10.33 13.75 24.65
C ALA A 17 9.70 14.08 26.02
N LEU A 18 10.10 13.41 27.10
CA LEU A 18 9.71 13.73 28.48
C LEU A 18 10.49 14.88 29.09
N LEU A 19 11.57 15.37 28.45
CA LEU A 19 12.29 16.53 28.91
C LEU A 19 11.40 17.79 28.85
N PRO A 20 11.61 18.77 29.77
CA PRO A 20 10.84 20.00 29.79
C PRO A 20 11.07 20.84 28.55
N GLY A 21 10.00 21.55 28.09
CA GLY A 21 10.03 22.36 26.87
C GLY A 21 9.36 21.66 25.68
N ARG A 22 9.27 22.39 24.56
CA ARG A 22 8.61 21.89 23.33
C ARG A 22 9.58 21.67 22.17
N ARG A 23 10.42 22.64 21.86
CA ARG A 23 11.28 22.60 20.65
C ARG A 23 12.46 21.64 20.80
N ILE A 24 13.32 21.88 21.81
CA ILE A 24 14.54 21.11 21.99
C ILE A 24 14.25 19.62 22.22
N PRO A 25 13.34 19.22 23.16
CA PRO A 25 13.00 17.83 23.32
C PRO A 25 12.41 17.17 22.09
N SER A 26 11.58 17.90 21.31
CA SER A 26 11.05 17.34 20.07
C SER A 26 12.12 17.15 19.00
N VAL A 27 13.08 18.07 18.88
CA VAL A 27 14.21 17.92 17.95
C VAL A 27 15.10 16.74 18.36
N LEU A 28 15.47 16.63 19.64
CA LEU A 28 16.25 15.54 20.15
C LEU A 28 15.55 14.20 19.95
N ALA A 29 14.25 14.13 20.25
CA ALA A 29 13.47 12.92 20.09
C ALA A 29 13.44 12.45 18.62
N TRP A 30 13.04 13.31 17.68
CA TRP A 30 12.95 12.89 16.30
C TRP A 30 14.31 12.60 15.66
N SER A 31 15.37 13.36 15.98
CA SER A 31 16.71 13.09 15.46
C SER A 31 17.23 11.72 15.94
N THR A 32 17.05 11.40 17.22
CA THR A 32 17.42 10.09 17.79
C THR A 32 16.66 8.95 17.12
N MET A 33 15.33 9.07 17.00
CA MET A 33 14.50 8.06 16.33
C MET A 33 14.85 7.91 14.85
N THR A 34 15.09 9.03 14.14
CA THR A 34 15.50 9.01 12.73
C THR A 34 16.86 8.36 12.54
N THR A 35 17.82 8.63 13.44
CA THR A 35 19.12 7.91 13.43
C THR A 35 18.92 6.41 13.60
N GLY A 36 18.05 5.98 14.52
CA GLY A 36 17.68 4.58 14.67
C GLY A 36 17.08 3.97 13.39
N CYS A 37 16.20 4.71 12.71
CA CYS A 37 15.63 4.29 11.42
C CYS A 37 16.70 4.16 10.33
N VAL A 38 17.64 5.10 10.25
CA VAL A 38 18.74 5.03 9.27
C VAL A 38 19.63 3.82 9.52
N LEU A 39 20.00 3.54 10.78
CA LEU A 39 20.76 2.34 11.13
C LEU A 39 20.00 1.06 10.77
N MET A 40 18.70 1.02 11.05
CA MET A 40 17.88 -0.14 10.70
C MET A 40 17.72 -0.30 9.17
N GLY A 41 17.57 0.80 8.43
CA GLY A 41 17.59 0.79 6.97
C GLY A 41 18.92 0.27 6.40
N SER A 42 20.05 0.63 7.03
CA SER A 42 21.38 0.11 6.66
C SER A 42 21.48 -1.40 6.87
N GLU A 43 20.92 -1.93 7.97
CA GLU A 43 20.80 -3.38 8.17
C GLU A 43 19.94 -4.04 7.09
N GLY A 44 18.84 -3.39 6.67
CA GLY A 44 18.04 -3.86 5.54
C GLY A 44 18.84 -3.97 4.24
N VAL A 45 19.68 -2.97 3.93
CA VAL A 45 20.58 -3.01 2.76
C VAL A 45 21.59 -4.14 2.87
N ILE A 46 22.22 -4.33 4.05
CA ILE A 46 23.16 -5.41 4.31
C ILE A 46 22.47 -6.78 4.11
N ALA A 47 21.25 -6.93 4.61
CA ALA A 47 20.47 -8.16 4.46
C ALA A 47 20.15 -8.50 2.99
N ILE A 48 19.80 -7.50 2.17
CA ILE A 48 19.54 -7.68 0.73
C ILE A 48 20.76 -8.25 0.00
N GLY A 49 21.98 -7.84 0.40
CA GLY A 49 23.24 -8.35 -0.15
C GLY A 49 23.79 -9.59 0.55
N GLY A 50 23.18 -10.00 1.65
CA GLY A 50 23.65 -11.07 2.52
C GLY A 50 23.23 -12.49 2.06
N PRO A 51 23.58 -13.51 2.85
CA PRO A 51 23.15 -14.88 2.63
C PRO A 51 21.63 -15.05 2.82
N ALA A 52 21.11 -16.20 2.37
CA ALA A 52 19.67 -16.48 2.36
C ALA A 52 18.99 -16.37 3.74
N ALA A 53 19.69 -16.71 4.81
CA ALA A 53 19.20 -16.61 6.18
C ALA A 53 20.34 -16.42 7.17
N GLN A 54 20.18 -15.47 8.09
CA GLN A 54 21.13 -15.24 9.21
C GLN A 54 20.34 -15.20 10.52
N PRO A 55 20.64 -16.08 11.49
CA PRO A 55 19.99 -16.04 12.79
C PRO A 55 20.32 -14.73 13.52
N LEU A 56 19.29 -14.05 14.04
CA LEU A 56 19.43 -12.85 14.86
C LEU A 56 19.27 -13.16 16.33
N ILE A 57 18.18 -13.86 16.68
CA ILE A 57 17.82 -14.22 18.04
C ILE A 57 17.18 -15.60 17.98
N GLN A 58 17.58 -16.50 18.87
CA GLN A 58 16.99 -17.82 19.05
C GLN A 58 16.71 -18.02 20.53
N LEU A 59 15.44 -18.08 20.90
CA LEU A 59 15.00 -18.25 22.26
C LEU A 59 14.03 -19.43 22.35
N ALA A 60 14.25 -20.30 23.33
CA ALA A 60 13.30 -21.34 23.69
C ALA A 60 12.51 -20.88 24.92
N LEU A 61 11.27 -20.41 24.69
CA LEU A 61 10.40 -19.97 25.80
C LEU A 61 9.69 -21.16 26.41
N PRO A 62 9.76 -21.35 27.75
CA PRO A 62 9.02 -22.41 28.43
C PRO A 62 7.53 -22.32 28.07
N ILE A 63 6.90 -23.46 27.79
CA ILE A 63 5.46 -23.61 27.47
C ILE A 63 5.08 -23.08 26.07
N ILE A 64 5.67 -21.97 25.61
CA ILE A 64 5.32 -21.29 24.35
C ILE A 64 6.07 -21.89 23.16
N GLY A 65 7.29 -22.40 23.38
CA GLY A 65 8.13 -22.99 22.34
C GLY A 65 9.19 -22.04 21.75
N PRO A 66 9.70 -22.33 20.54
CA PRO A 66 10.76 -21.53 19.93
C PRO A 66 10.24 -20.16 19.49
N PHE A 67 11.06 -19.13 19.79
CA PHE A 67 10.78 -17.73 19.50
C PHE A 67 11.98 -17.14 18.75
N ASP A 68 12.06 -17.47 17.45
CA ASP A 68 13.25 -17.24 16.64
C ASP A 68 13.03 -16.10 15.65
N PHE A 69 14.10 -15.34 15.42
CA PHE A 69 14.18 -14.28 14.43
C PHE A 69 15.39 -14.50 13.54
N VAL A 70 15.17 -14.37 12.23
CA VAL A 70 16.16 -14.61 11.18
C VAL A 70 16.13 -13.45 10.19
N GLN A 71 17.27 -12.95 9.82
CA GLN A 71 17.38 -11.94 8.77
C GLN A 71 17.44 -12.63 7.42
N THR A 72 16.51 -12.26 6.54
CA THR A 72 16.46 -12.75 5.15
C THR A 72 16.57 -11.58 4.17
N PRO A 73 17.03 -11.80 2.92
CA PRO A 73 17.08 -10.74 1.92
C PRO A 73 15.73 -10.09 1.65
N LEU A 74 14.65 -10.86 1.59
CA LEU A 74 13.28 -10.33 1.41
C LEU A 74 12.84 -9.53 2.64
N GLY A 75 13.08 -10.04 3.86
CA GLY A 75 12.84 -9.30 5.11
C GLY A 75 13.63 -7.99 5.13
N GLY A 76 14.89 -8.02 4.67
CA GLY A 76 15.76 -6.84 4.55
C GLY A 76 15.17 -5.76 3.64
N LEU A 77 14.56 -6.13 2.51
CA LEU A 77 13.87 -5.17 1.64
C LEU A 77 12.73 -4.47 2.39
N LEU A 78 11.89 -5.23 3.12
CA LEU A 78 10.74 -4.68 3.84
C LEU A 78 11.20 -3.82 5.03
N ILE A 79 12.28 -4.20 5.71
CA ILE A 79 12.92 -3.40 6.76
C ILE A 79 13.43 -2.08 6.18
N LEU A 80 14.12 -2.10 5.03
CA LEU A 80 14.60 -0.90 4.36
C LEU A 80 13.47 0.06 3.99
N ILE A 81 12.39 -0.46 3.34
CA ILE A 81 11.21 0.33 2.97
C ILE A 81 10.59 0.95 4.21
N THR A 82 10.31 0.15 5.24
CA THR A 82 9.63 0.58 6.45
C THR A 82 10.45 1.61 7.22
N ALA A 83 11.73 1.35 7.44
CA ALA A 83 12.63 2.27 8.13
C ALA A 83 12.75 3.61 7.37
N SER A 84 12.80 3.58 6.04
CA SER A 84 12.83 4.79 5.20
C SER A 84 11.54 5.61 5.32
N VAL A 85 10.37 4.98 5.29
CA VAL A 85 9.06 5.65 5.48
C VAL A 85 9.00 6.32 6.85
N PHE A 86 9.40 5.60 7.92
CA PHE A 86 9.42 6.18 9.26
C PHE A 86 10.42 7.33 9.37
N ALA A 87 11.66 7.16 8.89
CA ALA A 87 12.68 8.21 8.93
C ALA A 87 12.19 9.51 8.30
N VAL A 88 11.50 9.42 7.17
CA VAL A 88 10.99 10.59 6.43
C VAL A 88 9.73 11.18 7.08
N ALA A 89 8.88 10.36 7.73
CA ALA A 89 7.66 10.83 8.39
C ALA A 89 7.93 11.43 9.78
N LEU A 90 8.95 10.96 10.50
CA LEU A 90 9.25 11.35 11.89
C LEU A 90 9.37 12.85 12.16
N PRO A 91 9.96 13.71 11.30
CA PRO A 91 9.99 15.15 11.52
C PRO A 91 8.59 15.76 11.64
N PHE A 92 7.65 15.29 10.82
CA PHE A 92 6.26 15.74 10.89
C PHE A 92 5.52 15.14 12.08
N VAL A 93 5.73 13.86 12.38
CA VAL A 93 5.18 13.18 13.56
C VAL A 93 5.59 13.89 14.86
N ALA A 94 6.88 14.20 15.02
CA ALA A 94 7.39 14.86 16.21
C ALA A 94 6.88 16.31 16.35
N ARG A 95 6.72 17.02 15.23
CA ARG A 95 6.09 18.34 15.21
C ARG A 95 4.63 18.26 15.66
N ASP A 96 3.87 17.35 15.13
CA ASP A 96 2.46 17.15 15.48
C ASP A 96 2.33 16.70 16.95
N ALA A 97 3.17 15.78 17.40
CA ALA A 97 3.29 15.37 18.78
C ALA A 97 3.58 16.54 19.75
N SER A 98 4.32 17.56 19.31
CA SER A 98 4.65 18.72 20.15
C SER A 98 3.44 19.58 20.52
N THR A 99 2.28 19.36 19.88
CA THR A 99 0.99 19.99 20.25
C THR A 99 0.35 19.33 21.47
N PHE A 100 0.72 18.10 21.78
CA PHE A 100 0.22 17.35 22.93
C PHE A 100 0.93 17.75 24.24
N PRO A 101 0.26 17.56 25.39
CA PRO A 101 0.92 17.63 26.70
C PRO A 101 2.09 16.63 26.79
N GLN A 102 3.09 16.93 27.64
CA GLN A 102 4.38 16.22 27.71
C GLN A 102 4.25 14.68 27.80
N GLY A 103 3.45 14.16 28.72
CA GLY A 103 3.24 12.72 28.87
C GLY A 103 2.56 12.08 27.63
N ARG A 104 1.55 12.74 27.08
CA ARG A 104 0.88 12.26 25.87
C ARG A 104 1.79 12.33 24.64
N ARG A 105 2.66 13.31 24.55
CA ARG A 105 3.68 13.44 23.48
C ARG A 105 4.60 12.23 23.50
N ALA A 106 5.17 11.89 24.65
CA ALA A 106 6.05 10.74 24.80
C ALA A 106 5.33 9.43 24.48
N LEU A 107 4.09 9.25 24.98
CA LEU A 107 3.27 8.08 24.68
C LEU A 107 2.99 7.94 23.18
N PHE A 108 2.64 9.04 22.49
CA PHE A 108 2.40 9.02 21.05
C PHE A 108 3.65 8.56 20.28
N LEU A 109 4.80 9.13 20.60
CA LEU A 109 6.07 8.74 19.96
C LEU A 109 6.47 7.30 20.32
N ALA A 110 6.17 6.84 21.54
CA ALA A 110 6.40 5.45 21.93
C ALA A 110 5.56 4.46 21.12
N ILE A 111 4.27 4.78 20.87
CA ILE A 111 3.40 3.94 20.03
C ILE A 111 3.90 3.94 18.58
N VAL A 112 4.36 5.08 18.05
CA VAL A 112 4.96 5.15 16.71
C VAL A 112 6.18 4.22 16.62
N MET A 113 7.10 4.28 17.60
CA MET A 113 8.28 3.42 17.61
C MET A 113 7.97 1.95 17.87
N LEU A 114 6.95 1.65 18.69
CA LEU A 114 6.45 0.30 18.90
C LEU A 114 5.91 -0.29 17.60
N THR A 115 5.19 0.50 16.81
CA THR A 115 4.71 0.08 15.47
C THR A 115 5.88 -0.32 14.58
N LEU A 116 6.92 0.51 14.52
CA LEU A 116 8.14 0.20 13.75
C LEU A 116 8.83 -1.07 14.26
N ALA A 117 9.03 -1.17 15.57
CA ALA A 117 9.69 -2.32 16.20
C ALA A 117 8.94 -3.64 15.92
N ALA A 118 7.61 -3.62 16.04
CA ALA A 118 6.77 -4.78 15.75
C ALA A 118 6.84 -5.19 14.28
N MET A 119 6.86 -4.23 13.36
CA MET A 119 7.00 -4.50 11.91
C MET A 119 8.35 -5.12 11.58
N ILE A 120 9.45 -4.59 12.13
CA ILE A 120 10.79 -5.15 11.93
C ILE A 120 10.87 -6.57 12.48
N GLY A 121 10.32 -6.81 13.67
CA GLY A 121 10.20 -8.15 14.25
C GLY A 121 9.43 -9.09 13.33
N PHE A 122 8.29 -8.65 12.78
CA PHE A 122 7.48 -9.43 11.86
C PHE A 122 8.24 -9.85 10.58
N PHE A 123 9.00 -8.92 9.97
CA PHE A 123 9.80 -9.21 8.77
C PHE A 123 11.01 -10.11 9.05
N SER A 124 11.36 -10.31 10.31
CA SER A 124 12.46 -11.19 10.74
C SER A 124 11.97 -12.46 11.43
N ALA A 125 10.65 -12.63 11.65
CA ALA A 125 10.10 -13.78 12.36
C ALA A 125 10.28 -15.08 11.59
N GLU A 126 10.71 -16.15 12.27
CA GLU A 126 10.97 -17.47 11.69
C GLU A 126 10.09 -18.57 12.25
N THR A 127 9.44 -18.36 13.40
CA THR A 127 8.51 -19.32 13.99
C THR A 127 7.09 -18.76 14.00
N ILE A 128 6.10 -19.64 14.05
CA ILE A 128 4.68 -19.24 14.14
C ILE A 128 4.47 -18.28 15.31
N VAL A 129 5.11 -18.58 16.45
CA VAL A 129 4.96 -17.77 17.66
C VAL A 129 5.52 -16.36 17.47
N SER A 130 6.73 -16.22 16.96
CA SER A 130 7.34 -14.91 16.71
C SER A 130 6.59 -14.13 15.64
N PHE A 131 6.08 -14.83 14.60
CA PHE A 131 5.34 -14.23 13.50
C PHE A 131 4.00 -13.65 13.97
N ILE A 132 3.18 -14.45 14.66
CA ILE A 132 1.89 -13.99 15.18
C ILE A 132 2.06 -12.97 16.29
N PHE A 133 3.04 -13.15 17.21
CA PHE A 133 3.29 -12.15 18.25
C PHE A 133 3.60 -10.76 17.68
N CYS A 134 4.49 -10.67 16.70
CA CYS A 134 4.83 -9.39 16.07
C CYS A 134 3.66 -8.81 15.26
N TRP A 135 2.85 -9.67 14.62
CA TRP A 135 1.64 -9.27 13.92
C TRP A 135 0.62 -8.63 14.86
N GLU A 136 0.34 -9.26 16.02
CA GLU A 136 -0.59 -8.75 17.02
C GLU A 136 -0.06 -7.46 17.69
N LEU A 137 1.24 -7.43 17.99
CA LEU A 137 1.87 -6.24 18.55
C LEU A 137 1.73 -5.04 17.59
N ALA A 138 1.93 -5.29 16.27
CA ALA A 138 1.71 -4.27 15.25
C ALA A 138 0.22 -3.86 15.16
N ALA A 139 -0.73 -4.81 15.30
CA ALA A 139 -2.16 -4.52 15.26
C ALA A 139 -2.59 -3.61 16.43
N ILE A 140 -2.14 -3.91 17.65
CA ILE A 140 -2.40 -3.12 18.85
C ILE A 140 -1.76 -1.72 18.70
N ALA A 141 -0.52 -1.64 18.23
CA ALA A 141 0.16 -0.36 18.03
C ALA A 141 -0.55 0.51 16.97
N ILE A 142 -0.97 -0.07 15.84
CA ILE A 142 -1.75 0.61 14.80
C ILE A 142 -3.10 1.09 15.34
N TRP A 143 -3.81 0.27 16.09
CA TRP A 143 -5.03 0.67 16.79
C TRP A 143 -4.79 1.87 17.72
N GLY A 144 -3.70 1.84 18.49
CA GLY A 144 -3.29 2.95 19.36
C GLY A 144 -3.01 4.25 18.59
N LEU A 145 -2.41 4.17 17.38
CA LEU A 145 -2.19 5.33 16.51
C LEU A 145 -3.50 5.91 15.97
N ILE A 146 -4.43 5.07 15.54
CA ILE A 146 -5.72 5.51 14.98
C ILE A 146 -6.57 6.18 16.07
N THR A 147 -6.60 5.60 17.27
CA THR A 147 -7.44 6.05 18.38
C THR A 147 -6.80 7.10 19.26
N PHE A 148 -5.60 7.58 18.94
CA PHE A 148 -4.85 8.46 19.84
C PHE A 148 -5.59 9.76 20.21
N GLU A 149 -6.40 10.31 19.30
CA GLU A 149 -7.26 11.48 19.54
C GLU A 149 -8.66 11.06 19.99
N THR A 150 -8.78 10.48 21.17
CA THR A 150 -10.01 9.87 21.72
C THR A 150 -11.14 10.84 22.09
N ARG A 151 -10.95 12.16 21.98
CA ARG A 151 -12.00 13.15 22.33
C ARG A 151 -13.22 13.11 21.42
N GLN A 152 -13.13 12.40 20.31
CA GLN A 152 -14.21 12.22 19.33
C GLN A 152 -14.60 10.74 19.25
N SER A 153 -15.88 10.45 18.99
CA SER A 153 -16.37 9.06 18.86
C SER A 153 -15.91 8.37 17.56
N LYS A 154 -15.70 9.13 16.49
CA LYS A 154 -15.33 8.57 15.18
C LYS A 154 -13.97 7.85 15.16
N PRO A 155 -12.86 8.38 15.72
CA PRO A 155 -11.58 7.65 15.78
C PRO A 155 -11.67 6.33 16.57
N VAL A 156 -12.44 6.32 17.64
CA VAL A 156 -12.64 5.10 18.47
C VAL A 156 -13.35 4.02 17.66
N ALA A 157 -14.43 4.37 16.95
CA ALA A 157 -15.16 3.43 16.11
C ALA A 157 -14.30 2.89 14.96
N ALA A 158 -13.53 3.75 14.28
CA ALA A 158 -12.62 3.35 13.21
C ALA A 158 -11.49 2.44 13.72
N GLY A 159 -10.93 2.76 14.90
CA GLY A 159 -9.90 1.94 15.52
C GLY A 159 -10.42 0.57 15.97
N LEU A 160 -11.61 0.51 16.55
CA LEU A 160 -12.24 -0.77 16.92
C LEU A 160 -12.57 -1.62 15.71
N LEU A 161 -13.07 -1.01 14.63
CA LEU A 161 -13.27 -1.71 13.35
C LEU A 161 -11.96 -2.30 12.81
N THR A 162 -10.88 -1.50 12.83
CA THR A 162 -9.55 -1.94 12.40
C THR A 162 -9.04 -3.10 13.23
N LEU A 163 -9.16 -3.00 14.55
CA LEU A 163 -8.72 -4.07 15.46
C LEU A 163 -9.56 -5.34 15.27
N ALA A 164 -10.88 -5.23 15.25
CA ALA A 164 -11.76 -6.39 15.09
C ALA A 164 -11.53 -7.15 13.79
N LEU A 165 -11.35 -6.43 12.68
CA LEU A 165 -11.00 -7.07 11.39
C LEU A 165 -9.58 -7.65 11.43
N SER A 166 -8.62 -6.99 12.12
CA SER A 166 -7.27 -7.52 12.30
C SER A 166 -7.27 -8.84 13.04
N GLU A 167 -8.03 -8.94 14.15
CA GLU A 167 -8.16 -10.15 14.94
C GLU A 167 -8.83 -11.29 14.15
N LEU A 168 -9.86 -10.97 13.37
CA LEU A 168 -10.49 -11.93 12.49
C LEU A 168 -9.49 -12.48 11.44
N GLY A 169 -8.70 -11.58 10.84
CA GLY A 169 -7.68 -11.96 9.87
C GLY A 169 -6.56 -12.78 10.51
N SER A 170 -6.07 -12.37 11.69
CA SER A 170 -5.02 -13.10 12.38
C SER A 170 -5.45 -14.49 12.83
N LEU A 171 -6.71 -14.64 13.27
CA LEU A 171 -7.26 -15.96 13.62
C LEU A 171 -7.27 -16.91 12.42
N ALA A 172 -7.71 -16.42 11.24
CA ALA A 172 -7.68 -17.22 10.02
C ALA A 172 -6.24 -17.59 9.62
N GLY A 173 -5.31 -16.62 9.67
CA GLY A 173 -3.90 -16.86 9.40
C GLY A 173 -3.24 -17.82 10.41
N LEU A 174 -3.57 -17.69 11.69
CA LEU A 174 -3.09 -18.61 12.72
C LEU A 174 -3.59 -20.04 12.49
N VAL A 175 -4.88 -20.22 12.18
CA VAL A 175 -5.44 -21.54 11.84
C VAL A 175 -4.72 -22.13 10.64
N SER A 176 -4.45 -21.33 9.60
CA SER A 176 -3.64 -21.77 8.46
C SER A 176 -2.27 -22.30 8.89
N LEU A 177 -1.53 -21.50 9.67
CA LEU A 177 -0.19 -21.86 10.14
C LEU A 177 -0.19 -23.08 11.03
N LEU A 178 -1.19 -23.25 11.90
CA LEU A 178 -1.31 -24.43 12.77
C LEU A 178 -1.63 -25.69 11.97
N LEU A 179 -2.49 -25.61 10.96
CA LEU A 179 -2.78 -26.74 10.04
C LEU A 179 -1.51 -27.18 9.32
N LEU A 180 -0.75 -26.23 8.78
CA LEU A 180 0.50 -26.52 8.07
C LEU A 180 1.57 -27.05 9.02
N ALA A 181 1.75 -26.46 10.21
CA ALA A 181 2.73 -26.90 11.18
C ALA A 181 2.47 -28.29 11.73
N SER A 182 1.18 -28.59 11.99
CA SER A 182 0.78 -29.93 12.43
C SER A 182 1.11 -30.98 11.38
N ALA A 183 0.83 -30.70 10.10
CA ALA A 183 1.11 -31.60 9.01
C ALA A 183 2.63 -31.72 8.70
N ALA A 184 3.38 -30.61 8.85
CA ALA A 184 4.82 -30.56 8.64
C ALA A 184 5.63 -30.98 9.87
N SER A 185 4.99 -31.18 11.03
CA SER A 185 5.62 -31.52 12.32
C SER A 185 6.71 -30.51 12.75
N THR A 186 6.56 -29.22 12.37
CA THR A 186 7.51 -28.16 12.73
C THR A 186 6.81 -26.81 12.86
N PRO A 187 7.20 -25.98 13.86
CA PRO A 187 6.69 -24.61 14.00
C PRO A 187 7.50 -23.58 13.20
N GLN A 188 8.60 -23.98 12.54
CA GLN A 188 9.46 -23.09 11.78
C GLN A 188 8.93 -22.87 10.37
N LEU A 189 8.83 -21.61 9.92
CA LEU A 189 8.27 -21.25 8.61
C LEU A 189 9.06 -21.85 7.44
N VAL A 190 10.40 -21.89 7.54
CA VAL A 190 11.24 -22.57 6.54
C VAL A 190 10.94 -24.08 6.50
N GLY A 191 10.79 -24.73 7.66
CA GLY A 191 10.45 -26.14 7.74
C GLY A 191 9.07 -26.45 7.16
N ILE A 192 8.09 -25.59 7.46
CA ILE A 192 6.74 -25.68 6.84
C ILE A 192 6.83 -25.57 5.33
N ALA A 193 7.53 -24.56 4.81
CA ALA A 193 7.70 -24.36 3.37
C ALA A 193 8.35 -25.58 2.68
N ALA A 194 9.36 -26.18 3.31
CA ALA A 194 10.03 -27.36 2.81
C ALA A 194 9.11 -28.62 2.80
N ALA A 195 8.14 -28.69 3.69
CA ALA A 195 7.21 -29.82 3.78
C ALA A 195 6.05 -29.74 2.76
N ILE A 196 5.70 -28.53 2.26
CA ILE A 196 4.54 -28.31 1.37
C ILE A 196 4.46 -29.29 0.20
N PRO A 197 5.54 -29.62 -0.53
CA PRO A 197 5.47 -30.56 -1.65
C PRO A 197 4.96 -31.96 -1.28
N HIS A 198 5.00 -32.33 0.00
CA HIS A 198 4.63 -33.63 0.53
C HIS A 198 3.26 -33.63 1.21
N LEU A 199 2.61 -32.47 1.33
CA LEU A 199 1.29 -32.35 1.96
C LEU A 199 0.16 -32.59 0.96
N SER A 200 -1.03 -32.91 1.46
CA SER A 200 -2.18 -33.11 0.60
C SER A 200 -2.60 -31.84 -0.13
N PRO A 201 -2.97 -31.90 -1.43
CA PRO A 201 -3.37 -30.72 -2.22
C PRO A 201 -4.55 -29.95 -1.60
N THR A 202 -5.51 -30.66 -1.01
CA THR A 202 -6.66 -30.02 -0.34
C THR A 202 -6.22 -29.24 0.89
N LEU A 203 -5.33 -29.82 1.72
CA LEU A 203 -4.83 -29.15 2.92
C LEU A 203 -4.09 -27.85 2.56
N ILE A 204 -3.15 -27.92 1.61
CA ILE A 204 -2.37 -26.74 1.22
C ILE A 204 -3.24 -25.66 0.59
N LEU A 205 -4.26 -26.02 -0.22
CA LEU A 205 -5.17 -25.04 -0.80
C LEU A 205 -6.04 -24.36 0.28
N VAL A 206 -6.61 -25.14 1.21
CA VAL A 206 -7.42 -24.58 2.31
C VAL A 206 -6.56 -23.69 3.21
N ALA A 207 -5.37 -24.13 3.58
CA ALA A 207 -4.44 -23.35 4.37
C ALA A 207 -4.02 -22.06 3.64
N GLY A 208 -3.71 -22.13 2.34
CA GLY A 208 -3.39 -20.97 1.52
C GLY A 208 -4.53 -19.97 1.45
N LEU A 209 -5.77 -20.41 1.25
CA LEU A 209 -6.94 -19.52 1.25
C LEU A 209 -7.13 -18.83 2.60
N LEU A 210 -6.97 -19.56 3.71
CA LEU A 210 -7.05 -18.99 5.06
C LEU A 210 -5.93 -17.98 5.30
N ALA A 211 -4.70 -18.25 4.86
CA ALA A 211 -3.58 -17.32 4.96
C ALA A 211 -3.81 -16.07 4.10
N PHE A 212 -4.17 -16.26 2.82
CA PHE A 212 -4.39 -15.16 1.88
C PHE A 212 -5.46 -14.18 2.36
N PHE A 213 -6.66 -14.66 2.68
CA PHE A 213 -7.72 -13.78 3.15
C PHE A 213 -7.44 -13.27 4.57
N GLY A 214 -6.83 -14.10 5.44
CA GLY A 214 -6.49 -13.71 6.80
C GLY A 214 -5.47 -12.58 6.85
N PHE A 215 -4.31 -12.76 6.27
CA PHE A 215 -3.28 -11.73 6.26
C PHE A 215 -3.55 -10.62 5.23
N GLY A 216 -4.31 -10.88 4.17
CA GLY A 216 -4.73 -9.92 3.16
C GLY A 216 -5.58 -8.78 3.69
N MET A 217 -6.25 -8.99 4.83
CA MET A 217 -6.95 -7.93 5.54
C MET A 217 -6.04 -6.72 5.82
N LYS A 218 -4.79 -6.93 6.28
CA LYS A 218 -3.85 -5.82 6.53
C LYS A 218 -3.35 -5.15 5.25
N ALA A 219 -3.28 -5.87 4.14
CA ALA A 219 -3.00 -5.29 2.83
C ALA A 219 -4.20 -4.51 2.26
N GLY A 220 -5.38 -4.62 2.88
CA GLY A 220 -6.59 -3.98 2.38
C GLY A 220 -7.20 -4.67 1.17
N ILE A 221 -7.03 -6.00 1.06
CA ILE A 221 -7.62 -6.80 -0.03
C ILE A 221 -9.13 -6.94 0.18
N ILE A 222 -9.89 -6.77 -0.89
CA ILE A 222 -11.34 -6.95 -0.88
C ILE A 222 -11.67 -8.43 -0.58
N PRO A 223 -12.65 -8.68 0.30
CA PRO A 223 -13.67 -7.74 0.82
C PRO A 223 -13.35 -7.11 2.18
N LEU A 224 -12.16 -7.28 2.74
CA LEU A 224 -11.79 -6.85 4.10
C LEU A 224 -11.10 -5.46 4.13
N ASN A 225 -11.21 -4.67 3.07
CA ASN A 225 -10.57 -3.36 2.91
C ASN A 225 -11.24 -2.20 3.65
N VAL A 226 -12.43 -2.38 4.23
CA VAL A 226 -13.29 -1.29 4.74
C VAL A 226 -12.70 -0.50 5.90
N TRP A 227 -11.78 -1.10 6.66
CA TRP A 227 -11.09 -0.45 7.76
C TRP A 227 -10.18 0.70 7.30
N LEU A 228 -9.57 0.55 6.12
CA LEU A 228 -8.50 1.44 5.66
C LEU A 228 -8.98 2.89 5.44
N PRO A 229 -10.08 3.18 4.70
CA PRO A 229 -10.61 4.53 4.59
C PRO A 229 -11.13 5.09 5.92
N ALA A 230 -11.69 4.24 6.78
CA ALA A 230 -12.17 4.65 8.10
C ALA A 230 -10.99 5.08 9.00
N ALA A 231 -9.92 4.28 9.04
CA ALA A 231 -8.71 4.56 9.80
C ALA A 231 -8.04 5.86 9.36
N HIS A 232 -7.78 6.03 8.05
CA HIS A 232 -7.11 7.22 7.53
C HIS A 232 -7.94 8.49 7.67
N GLY A 233 -9.26 8.40 7.51
CA GLY A 233 -10.16 9.55 7.68
C GLY A 233 -10.18 10.12 9.11
N THR A 234 -9.77 9.32 10.10
CA THR A 234 -9.86 9.70 11.52
C THR A 234 -8.52 9.73 12.25
N ALA A 235 -7.50 9.03 11.76
CA ALA A 235 -6.17 9.02 12.36
C ALA A 235 -5.52 10.42 12.36
N PRO A 236 -4.63 10.73 13.34
CA PRO A 236 -3.84 11.96 13.32
C PRO A 236 -3.16 12.17 11.97
N ARG A 237 -3.12 13.40 11.49
CA ARG A 237 -2.62 13.73 10.14
C ARG A 237 -1.19 13.28 9.87
N SER A 238 -0.35 13.22 10.90
CA SER A 238 1.05 12.82 10.80
C SER A 238 1.26 11.30 10.78
N THR A 239 0.25 10.48 11.14
CA THR A 239 0.35 9.02 11.15
C THR A 239 -0.04 8.37 9.82
N SER A 240 -0.89 9.01 9.02
CA SER A 240 -1.36 8.49 7.74
C SER A 240 -0.24 8.12 6.75
N PRO A 241 0.87 8.89 6.64
CA PRO A 241 2.03 8.47 5.83
C PRO A 241 2.61 7.11 6.22
N ILE A 242 2.68 6.83 7.53
CA ILE A 242 3.17 5.55 8.08
C ILE A 242 2.16 4.43 7.83
N LEU A 243 0.88 4.68 8.12
CA LEU A 243 -0.18 3.69 7.95
C LEU A 243 -0.32 3.21 6.50
N SER A 244 -0.19 4.11 5.52
CA SER A 244 -0.26 3.71 4.11
C SER A 244 1.10 3.26 3.56
N GLY A 245 2.16 4.05 3.78
CA GLY A 245 3.47 3.79 3.16
C GLY A 245 4.19 2.57 3.70
N ALA A 246 3.90 2.14 4.94
CA ALA A 246 4.60 1.05 5.59
C ALA A 246 3.69 -0.12 5.99
N THR A 247 2.59 0.13 6.73
CA THR A 247 1.89 -0.97 7.43
C THR A 247 1.17 -1.95 6.50
N LEU A 248 0.78 -1.54 5.30
CA LEU A 248 0.11 -2.41 4.32
C LEU A 248 1.05 -3.52 3.80
N ASN A 249 2.36 -3.27 3.80
CA ASN A 249 3.37 -4.25 3.41
C ASN A 249 3.43 -5.48 4.33
N LEU A 250 2.87 -5.40 5.55
CA LEU A 250 2.74 -6.58 6.44
C LEU A 250 1.94 -7.69 5.76
N GLY A 251 0.79 -7.37 5.15
CA GLY A 251 -0.02 -8.35 4.44
C GLY A 251 0.66 -8.90 3.21
N LEU A 252 1.31 -8.05 2.40
CA LEU A 252 2.05 -8.50 1.22
C LEU A 252 3.24 -9.39 1.57
N TYR A 253 3.98 -9.07 2.66
CA TYR A 253 5.05 -9.93 3.14
C TYR A 253 4.53 -11.31 3.56
N ALA A 254 3.38 -11.37 4.24
CA ALA A 254 2.76 -12.63 4.61
C ALA A 254 2.44 -13.49 3.37
N PHE A 255 1.93 -12.90 2.28
CA PHE A 255 1.73 -13.62 1.01
C PHE A 255 3.03 -14.20 0.46
N LEU A 256 4.09 -13.39 0.45
CA LEU A 256 5.39 -13.82 -0.06
C LEU A 256 6.02 -14.90 0.82
N ARG A 257 5.74 -14.90 2.12
CA ARG A 257 6.34 -15.83 3.08
C ARG A 257 5.58 -17.14 3.22
N ILE A 258 4.24 -17.10 3.11
CA ILE A 258 3.35 -18.23 3.41
C ILE A 258 2.67 -18.73 2.14
N ASP A 259 2.05 -17.85 1.34
CA ASP A 259 1.27 -18.25 0.18
C ASP A 259 2.15 -18.60 -1.03
N ALA A 260 3.34 -17.98 -1.17
CA ALA A 260 4.18 -18.27 -2.33
C ALA A 260 4.64 -19.73 -2.41
N PRO A 261 5.17 -20.37 -1.35
CA PRO A 261 5.49 -21.80 -1.39
C PRO A 261 4.25 -22.68 -1.69
N ILE A 262 3.08 -22.30 -1.16
CA ILE A 262 1.82 -23.05 -1.38
C ILE A 262 1.39 -22.95 -2.84
N ALA A 263 1.38 -21.74 -3.42
CA ALA A 263 0.87 -21.50 -4.77
C ALA A 263 1.68 -22.22 -5.85
N LEU A 264 2.96 -22.48 -5.63
CA LEU A 264 3.79 -23.28 -6.53
C LEU A 264 3.29 -24.73 -6.67
N HIS A 265 2.61 -25.25 -5.64
CA HIS A 265 2.06 -26.63 -5.60
C HIS A 265 0.53 -26.65 -5.66
N ALA A 266 -0.12 -25.48 -5.57
CA ALA A 266 -1.56 -25.27 -5.72
C ALA A 266 -1.82 -24.11 -6.69
N PRO A 267 -1.71 -24.29 -8.03
CA PRO A 267 -1.77 -23.20 -9.02
C PRO A 267 -3.03 -22.35 -8.95
N ASN A 268 -4.15 -22.95 -8.53
CA ASN A 268 -5.42 -22.25 -8.33
C ASN A 268 -5.32 -21.12 -7.29
N LEU A 269 -4.43 -21.25 -6.29
CA LEU A 269 -4.21 -20.18 -5.32
C LEU A 269 -3.58 -18.95 -5.99
N GLY A 270 -2.59 -19.13 -6.86
CA GLY A 270 -2.00 -18.04 -7.64
C GLY A 270 -3.02 -17.29 -8.50
N LEU A 271 -3.95 -18.03 -9.16
CA LEU A 271 -5.04 -17.43 -9.93
C LEU A 271 -6.03 -16.65 -9.05
N ILE A 272 -6.34 -17.15 -7.86
CA ILE A 272 -7.21 -16.46 -6.90
C ILE A 272 -6.52 -15.17 -6.41
N ILE A 273 -5.22 -15.22 -6.10
CA ILE A 273 -4.44 -14.03 -5.71
C ILE A 273 -4.43 -13.00 -6.84
N LEU A 274 -4.18 -13.40 -8.10
CA LEU A 274 -4.22 -12.52 -9.27
C LEU A 274 -5.58 -11.85 -9.44
N SER A 275 -6.65 -12.66 -9.48
CA SER A 275 -8.02 -12.16 -9.71
C SER A 275 -8.49 -11.25 -8.58
N SER A 276 -8.22 -11.64 -7.34
CA SER A 276 -8.55 -10.84 -6.15
C SER A 276 -7.78 -9.52 -6.14
N GLY A 277 -6.50 -9.54 -6.54
CA GLY A 277 -5.69 -8.33 -6.71
C GLY A 277 -6.27 -7.39 -7.75
N ALA A 278 -6.59 -7.88 -8.95
CA ALA A 278 -7.16 -7.08 -10.03
C ALA A 278 -8.53 -6.48 -9.67
N LEU A 279 -9.41 -7.24 -9.02
CA LEU A 279 -10.69 -6.75 -8.51
C LEU A 279 -10.50 -5.70 -7.42
N THR A 280 -9.55 -5.92 -6.50
CA THR A 280 -9.22 -4.97 -5.44
C THR A 280 -8.73 -3.65 -6.02
N ALA A 281 -7.88 -3.70 -7.05
CA ALA A 281 -7.38 -2.51 -7.72
C ALA A 281 -8.52 -1.69 -8.34
N LEU A 282 -9.38 -2.33 -9.12
CA LEU A 282 -10.50 -1.64 -9.79
C LEU A 282 -11.50 -1.06 -8.79
N ILE A 283 -11.93 -1.83 -7.80
CA ILE A 283 -12.93 -1.37 -6.84
C ILE A 283 -12.35 -0.26 -5.97
N GLY A 284 -11.06 -0.35 -5.56
CA GLY A 284 -10.37 0.69 -4.82
C GLY A 284 -10.40 2.04 -5.52
N ILE A 285 -10.03 2.09 -6.81
CA ILE A 285 -9.99 3.35 -7.55
C ILE A 285 -11.40 3.91 -7.86
N ILE A 286 -12.38 3.04 -8.12
CA ILE A 286 -13.77 3.48 -8.31
C ILE A 286 -14.29 4.20 -7.05
N TYR A 287 -14.02 3.67 -5.86
CA TYR A 287 -14.39 4.35 -4.61
C TYR A 287 -13.55 5.59 -4.34
N ALA A 288 -12.26 5.61 -4.69
CA ALA A 288 -11.42 6.80 -4.57
C ALA A 288 -11.98 7.98 -5.38
N LEU A 289 -12.46 7.75 -6.59
CA LEU A 289 -13.03 8.76 -7.50
C LEU A 289 -14.27 9.47 -6.95
N VAL A 290 -15.00 8.87 -6.02
CA VAL A 290 -16.24 9.45 -5.47
C VAL A 290 -16.06 10.00 -4.05
N GLU A 291 -14.87 9.85 -3.47
CA GLU A 291 -14.56 10.39 -2.14
C GLU A 291 -14.29 11.90 -2.21
N LYS A 292 -14.83 12.62 -1.22
CA LYS A 292 -14.62 14.06 -1.04
C LYS A 292 -13.53 14.37 -0.02
N ASP A 293 -13.27 13.45 0.87
CA ASP A 293 -12.22 13.54 1.87
C ASP A 293 -10.90 13.10 1.25
N MET A 294 -9.91 14.00 1.21
CA MET A 294 -8.59 13.74 0.61
C MET A 294 -7.88 12.54 1.24
N LYS A 295 -7.96 12.38 2.57
CA LYS A 295 -7.31 11.27 3.27
C LYS A 295 -8.00 9.94 2.96
N ARG A 296 -9.33 9.93 2.88
CA ARG A 296 -10.11 8.74 2.50
C ARG A 296 -9.91 8.39 1.03
N LEU A 297 -9.84 9.38 0.13
CA LEU A 297 -9.49 9.18 -1.28
C LEU A 297 -8.12 8.50 -1.40
N LEU A 298 -7.11 9.03 -0.74
CA LEU A 298 -5.77 8.45 -0.72
C LEU A 298 -5.75 7.05 -0.07
N ALA A 299 -6.62 6.77 0.89
CA ALA A 299 -6.74 5.43 1.48
C ALA A 299 -7.38 4.44 0.49
N GLN A 300 -8.44 4.81 -0.22
CA GLN A 300 -9.05 3.98 -1.26
C GLN A 300 -8.06 3.71 -2.41
N SER A 301 -7.28 4.71 -2.80
CA SER A 301 -6.23 4.50 -3.78
C SER A 301 -5.03 3.70 -3.22
N SER A 302 -4.91 3.50 -1.88
CA SER A 302 -3.97 2.50 -1.35
C SER A 302 -4.51 1.09 -1.51
N VAL A 303 -5.83 0.88 -1.35
CA VAL A 303 -6.50 -0.39 -1.69
C VAL A 303 -6.22 -0.76 -3.15
N GLU A 304 -6.41 0.20 -4.07
CA GLU A 304 -6.07 0.05 -5.49
C GLU A 304 -4.65 -0.48 -5.69
N ASN A 305 -3.66 0.24 -5.17
CA ASN A 305 -2.25 -0.06 -5.38
C ASN A 305 -1.82 -1.39 -4.72
N MET A 306 -2.39 -1.73 -3.56
CA MET A 306 -2.20 -3.06 -2.95
C MET A 306 -2.78 -4.16 -3.84
N GLY A 307 -3.90 -3.89 -4.51
CA GLY A 307 -4.46 -4.78 -5.52
C GLY A 307 -3.50 -5.01 -6.69
N ILE A 308 -2.87 -3.95 -7.21
CA ILE A 308 -1.88 -4.04 -8.30
C ILE A 308 -0.67 -4.89 -7.87
N ALA A 309 -0.10 -4.62 -6.68
CA ALA A 309 1.02 -5.40 -6.16
C ALA A 309 0.65 -6.89 -5.97
N THR A 310 -0.55 -7.15 -5.42
CA THR A 310 -1.08 -8.51 -5.22
C THR A 310 -1.30 -9.24 -6.56
N ALA A 311 -1.80 -8.54 -7.57
CA ALA A 311 -1.97 -9.10 -8.91
C ALA A 311 -0.62 -9.50 -9.53
N GLY A 312 0.43 -8.68 -9.35
CA GLY A 312 1.80 -9.00 -9.78
C GLY A 312 2.36 -10.24 -9.09
N ILE A 313 2.16 -10.36 -7.78
CA ILE A 313 2.54 -11.55 -7.00
C ILE A 313 1.77 -12.78 -7.50
N GLY A 314 0.44 -12.69 -7.63
CA GLY A 314 -0.41 -13.79 -8.09
C GLY A 314 -0.07 -14.27 -9.50
N ALA A 315 0.17 -13.34 -10.44
CA ALA A 315 0.63 -13.68 -11.79
C ALA A 315 1.99 -14.38 -11.76
N GLY A 316 2.93 -13.87 -10.95
CA GLY A 316 4.25 -14.46 -10.78
C GLY A 316 4.21 -15.90 -10.29
N LEU A 317 3.42 -16.15 -9.26
CA LEU A 317 3.23 -17.50 -8.70
C LEU A 317 2.53 -18.45 -9.69
N THR A 318 1.54 -17.94 -10.42
CA THR A 318 0.83 -18.75 -11.43
C THR A 318 1.77 -19.16 -12.56
N PHE A 319 2.51 -18.22 -13.16
CA PHE A 319 3.48 -18.55 -14.21
C PHE A 319 4.50 -19.61 -13.74
N ALA A 320 5.05 -19.44 -12.54
CA ALA A 320 6.01 -20.37 -11.98
C ALA A 320 5.42 -21.77 -11.79
N ALA A 321 4.19 -21.85 -11.25
CA ALA A 321 3.47 -23.11 -11.04
C ALA A 321 3.14 -23.85 -12.36
N TYR A 322 2.96 -23.11 -13.46
CA TYR A 322 2.75 -23.67 -14.80
C TYR A 322 4.06 -23.91 -15.59
N GLY A 323 5.22 -23.85 -14.94
CA GLY A 323 6.51 -24.19 -15.54
C GLY A 323 7.19 -23.06 -16.32
N HIS A 324 6.75 -21.80 -16.12
CA HIS A 324 7.34 -20.62 -16.72
C HIS A 324 8.01 -19.70 -15.67
N PRO A 325 9.08 -20.15 -14.98
CA PRO A 325 9.66 -19.44 -13.85
C PRO A 325 10.29 -18.09 -14.21
N LEU A 326 10.77 -17.88 -15.45
CA LEU A 326 11.27 -16.58 -15.90
C LEU A 326 10.14 -15.54 -16.03
N LEU A 327 8.99 -15.93 -16.61
CA LEU A 327 7.79 -15.11 -16.63
C LEU A 327 7.27 -14.84 -15.22
N GLY A 328 7.28 -15.88 -14.38
CA GLY A 328 6.99 -15.76 -12.96
C GLY A 328 7.88 -14.74 -12.27
N GLY A 329 9.18 -14.77 -12.56
CA GLY A 329 10.16 -13.82 -12.04
C GLY A 329 9.88 -12.38 -12.50
N ALA A 330 9.54 -12.16 -13.77
CA ALA A 330 9.22 -10.83 -14.29
C ALA A 330 7.98 -10.22 -13.61
N SER A 331 6.90 -11.01 -13.48
CA SER A 331 5.68 -10.60 -12.78
C SER A 331 5.94 -10.35 -11.29
N MET A 332 6.74 -11.19 -10.63
CA MET A 332 7.12 -11.03 -9.23
C MET A 332 7.95 -9.75 -9.02
N VAL A 333 8.90 -9.46 -9.92
CA VAL A 333 9.66 -8.20 -9.91
C VAL A 333 8.72 -7.02 -10.07
N ALA A 334 7.72 -7.08 -10.95
CA ALA A 334 6.73 -6.02 -11.09
C ALA A 334 5.97 -5.76 -9.78
N GLY A 335 5.51 -6.83 -9.09
CA GLY A 335 4.83 -6.74 -7.79
C GLY A 335 5.73 -6.16 -6.70
N LEU A 336 6.95 -6.65 -6.54
CA LEU A 336 7.93 -6.15 -5.56
C LEU A 336 8.32 -4.68 -5.84
N TYR A 337 8.49 -4.34 -7.12
CA TYR A 337 8.78 -2.95 -7.50
C TYR A 337 7.61 -2.04 -7.16
N HIS A 338 6.39 -2.50 -7.39
CA HIS A 338 5.18 -1.74 -7.06
C HIS A 338 5.05 -1.50 -5.55
N MET A 339 5.47 -2.43 -4.69
CA MET A 339 5.54 -2.23 -3.23
C MET A 339 6.47 -1.07 -2.85
N ILE A 340 7.66 -0.99 -3.45
CA ILE A 340 8.61 0.11 -3.22
C ILE A 340 8.01 1.43 -3.70
N ASN A 341 7.44 1.42 -4.90
CA ASN A 341 6.84 2.58 -5.54
C ASN A 341 5.67 3.12 -4.72
N HIS A 342 4.77 2.23 -4.31
CA HIS A 342 3.64 2.55 -3.44
C HIS A 342 4.10 3.22 -2.14
N SER A 343 5.06 2.62 -1.44
CA SER A 343 5.59 3.19 -0.20
C SER A 343 6.16 4.59 -0.41
N THR A 344 6.79 4.86 -1.56
CA THR A 344 7.37 6.15 -1.89
C THR A 344 6.30 7.20 -2.18
N PHE A 345 5.44 6.98 -3.19
CA PHE A 345 4.48 8.01 -3.59
C PHE A 345 3.32 8.16 -2.59
N LYS A 346 2.94 7.12 -1.85
CA LYS A 346 1.90 7.24 -0.81
C LYS A 346 2.38 8.03 0.40
N THR A 347 3.60 7.78 0.84
CA THR A 347 4.19 8.60 1.91
C THR A 347 4.26 10.06 1.48
N LEU A 348 4.68 10.34 0.23
CA LEU A 348 4.70 11.68 -0.35
C LEU A 348 3.32 12.35 -0.34
N LEU A 349 2.30 11.66 -0.85
CA LEU A 349 0.93 12.19 -0.96
C LEU A 349 0.27 12.39 0.41
N PHE A 350 0.45 11.47 1.36
CA PHE A 350 -0.09 11.63 2.70
C PHE A 350 0.64 12.69 3.53
N LEU A 351 1.95 12.88 3.34
CA LEU A 351 2.65 14.05 3.89
C LEU A 351 2.09 15.35 3.34
N GLY A 352 1.82 15.40 2.04
CA GLY A 352 1.20 16.54 1.38
C GLY A 352 -0.22 16.81 1.90
N ALA A 353 -1.06 15.78 2.01
CA ALA A 353 -2.41 15.88 2.58
C ALA A 353 -2.37 16.36 4.03
N GLY A 354 -1.45 15.80 4.85
CA GLY A 354 -1.22 16.26 6.23
C GLY A 354 -0.72 17.70 6.30
N GLY A 355 0.12 18.13 5.35
CA GLY A 355 0.58 19.52 5.23
C GLY A 355 -0.54 20.48 4.84
N ILE A 356 -1.43 20.09 3.92
CA ILE A 356 -2.63 20.85 3.56
C ILE A 356 -3.54 20.98 4.78
N ASP A 357 -3.84 19.86 5.46
CA ASP A 357 -4.65 19.87 6.67
C ASP A 357 -4.04 20.74 7.79
N ALA A 358 -2.72 20.70 7.97
CA ALA A 358 -2.02 21.51 8.96
C ALA A 358 -2.10 23.04 8.68
N THR A 359 -2.30 23.43 7.42
CA THR A 359 -2.34 24.85 7.00
C THR A 359 -3.74 25.38 6.80
N THR A 360 -4.69 24.53 6.41
CA THR A 360 -6.07 24.93 6.12
C THR A 360 -7.07 24.47 7.18
N GLY A 361 -6.73 23.45 7.98
CA GLY A 361 -7.63 22.84 8.96
C GLY A 361 -8.80 22.08 8.32
N THR A 362 -8.70 21.72 7.03
CA THR A 362 -9.69 20.90 6.33
C THR A 362 -9.00 19.97 5.32
N HIS A 363 -9.56 18.82 5.11
CA HIS A 363 -9.16 17.84 4.10
C HIS A 363 -10.33 17.52 3.14
N ASN A 364 -11.44 18.27 3.23
CA ASN A 364 -12.55 18.19 2.28
C ASN A 364 -12.19 18.90 0.97
N LEU A 365 -12.17 18.16 -0.14
CA LEU A 365 -11.78 18.66 -1.47
C LEU A 365 -12.72 19.76 -1.99
N ASP A 366 -13.99 19.72 -1.61
CA ASP A 366 -14.95 20.75 -2.02
C ASP A 366 -14.71 22.11 -1.34
N ASP A 367 -14.01 22.14 -0.18
CA ASP A 367 -13.65 23.36 0.57
C ASP A 367 -12.27 23.91 0.18
N LEU A 368 -11.45 23.12 -0.51
CA LEU A 368 -10.09 23.50 -0.94
C LEU A 368 -10.13 24.31 -2.26
N GLY A 369 -9.00 24.55 -2.85
CA GLY A 369 -8.79 25.19 -4.15
C GLY A 369 -7.76 26.30 -4.10
N GLY A 370 -7.08 26.54 -5.23
CA GLY A 370 -6.10 27.61 -5.40
C GLY A 370 -4.85 27.49 -4.54
N LEU A 371 -4.57 26.31 -3.96
CA LEU A 371 -3.45 26.11 -3.04
C LEU A 371 -2.08 26.17 -3.74
N MET A 372 -2.01 25.92 -5.06
CA MET A 372 -0.73 26.02 -5.80
C MET A 372 -0.08 27.40 -5.67
N LYS A 373 -0.87 28.47 -5.68
CA LYS A 373 -0.36 29.85 -5.54
C LYS A 373 0.09 30.16 -4.11
N ARG A 374 -0.51 29.50 -3.11
CA ARG A 374 -0.26 29.78 -1.68
C ARG A 374 0.81 28.89 -1.07
N LEU A 375 0.86 27.65 -1.52
CA LEU A 375 1.75 26.62 -1.05
C LEU A 375 2.55 26.01 -2.23
N PRO A 376 3.35 26.81 -2.99
CA PRO A 376 3.92 26.37 -4.26
C PRO A 376 4.85 25.16 -4.14
N ALA A 377 5.70 25.10 -3.10
CA ALA A 377 6.58 23.95 -2.90
C ALA A 377 5.81 22.68 -2.54
N LEU A 378 4.82 22.79 -1.64
CA LEU A 378 3.96 21.65 -1.30
C LEU A 378 3.16 21.21 -2.52
N GLY A 379 2.53 22.14 -3.25
CA GLY A 379 1.74 21.84 -4.44
C GLY A 379 2.58 21.19 -5.54
N GLY A 380 3.82 21.68 -5.77
CA GLY A 380 4.75 21.09 -6.75
C GLY A 380 5.12 19.65 -6.41
N PHE A 381 5.53 19.37 -5.17
CA PHE A 381 5.85 18.00 -4.75
C PHE A 381 4.60 17.09 -4.70
N PHE A 382 3.43 17.63 -4.34
CA PHE A 382 2.18 16.90 -4.39
C PHE A 382 1.83 16.46 -5.82
N LEU A 383 2.03 17.34 -6.82
CA LEU A 383 1.87 17.00 -8.24
C LEU A 383 2.83 15.89 -8.68
N VAL A 384 4.08 15.90 -8.24
CA VAL A 384 5.01 14.79 -8.49
C VAL A 384 4.43 13.47 -7.95
N GLY A 385 3.91 13.48 -6.73
CA GLY A 385 3.24 12.31 -6.16
C GLY A 385 2.03 11.85 -6.96
N THR A 386 1.20 12.78 -7.46
CA THR A 386 0.03 12.44 -8.28
C THR A 386 0.42 11.90 -9.66
N PHE A 387 1.50 12.38 -10.27
CA PHE A 387 2.02 11.83 -11.51
C PHE A 387 2.63 10.44 -11.32
N ALA A 388 3.32 10.24 -10.19
CA ALA A 388 3.94 8.96 -9.87
C ALA A 388 2.89 7.86 -9.65
N ILE A 389 1.84 8.13 -8.89
CA ILE A 389 0.78 7.17 -8.61
C ILE A 389 -0.16 6.95 -9.81
N ALA A 390 -0.30 7.94 -10.69
CA ALA A 390 -1.02 7.80 -11.96
C ALA A 390 -0.19 7.11 -13.05
N ALA A 391 0.93 6.48 -12.69
CA ALA A 391 1.82 5.77 -13.59
C ALA A 391 2.27 6.59 -14.81
N LEU A 392 2.57 7.87 -14.63
CA LEU A 392 3.06 8.72 -15.71
C LEU A 392 4.60 8.69 -15.79
N PRO A 393 5.19 8.47 -17.00
CA PRO A 393 6.63 8.59 -17.15
C PRO A 393 7.09 10.05 -16.90
N PRO A 394 8.27 10.29 -16.30
CA PRO A 394 9.34 9.32 -16.01
C PRO A 394 9.30 8.74 -14.59
N PHE A 395 8.18 8.83 -13.89
CA PHE A 395 8.09 8.42 -12.49
C PHE A 395 7.97 6.90 -12.32
N ASN A 396 8.26 6.47 -11.11
CA ASN A 396 8.42 5.09 -10.71
C ASN A 396 7.17 4.20 -10.90
N GLY A 397 5.96 4.73 -10.70
CA GLY A 397 4.70 3.97 -10.87
C GLY A 397 4.59 3.35 -12.26
N PHE A 398 4.99 4.09 -13.30
CA PHE A 398 4.95 3.61 -14.68
C PHE A 398 5.76 2.32 -14.90
N VAL A 399 6.96 2.22 -14.32
CA VAL A 399 7.84 1.06 -14.53
C VAL A 399 7.19 -0.23 -14.03
N SER A 400 6.64 -0.22 -12.81
CA SER A 400 6.04 -1.41 -12.22
C SER A 400 4.74 -1.83 -12.89
N GLU A 401 3.88 -0.87 -13.25
CA GLU A 401 2.62 -1.17 -13.95
C GLU A 401 2.87 -1.66 -15.38
N TRP A 402 3.81 -1.03 -16.09
CA TRP A 402 4.20 -1.50 -17.41
C TRP A 402 4.72 -2.94 -17.38
N LEU A 403 5.66 -3.24 -16.46
CA LEU A 403 6.19 -4.61 -16.30
C LEU A 403 5.08 -5.62 -16.00
N LEU A 404 4.11 -5.24 -15.17
CA LEU A 404 2.98 -6.10 -14.84
C LEU A 404 2.10 -6.36 -16.08
N LEU A 405 1.65 -5.30 -16.75
CA LEU A 405 0.76 -5.44 -17.93
C LEU A 405 1.42 -6.24 -19.04
N GLU A 406 2.70 -5.96 -19.33
CA GLU A 406 3.46 -6.72 -20.34
C GLU A 406 3.64 -8.20 -19.96
N SER A 407 3.87 -8.49 -18.67
CA SER A 407 3.94 -9.88 -18.21
C SER A 407 2.61 -10.61 -18.35
N LEU A 408 1.48 -9.95 -18.10
CA LEU A 408 0.14 -10.56 -18.27
C LEU A 408 -0.16 -10.92 -19.73
N LEU A 409 0.33 -10.11 -20.70
CA LEU A 409 0.16 -10.41 -22.13
C LEU A 409 0.88 -11.70 -22.55
N ARG A 410 1.89 -12.14 -21.80
CA ARG A 410 2.63 -13.37 -22.07
C ARG A 410 1.90 -14.65 -21.64
N VAL A 411 0.68 -14.56 -21.14
CA VAL A 411 -0.14 -15.74 -20.77
C VAL A 411 -0.39 -16.70 -21.94
N VAL A 412 -0.17 -16.27 -23.17
CA VAL A 412 -0.26 -17.11 -24.37
C VAL A 412 0.67 -18.31 -24.32
N GLU A 413 1.72 -18.28 -23.50
CA GLU A 413 2.66 -19.38 -23.27
C GLU A 413 2.01 -20.54 -22.47
N ILE A 414 0.96 -20.27 -21.71
CA ILE A 414 0.22 -21.30 -20.96
C ILE A 414 -0.93 -21.83 -21.81
N PRO A 415 -1.00 -23.12 -22.13
CA PRO A 415 -2.06 -23.68 -22.99
C PRO A 415 -3.44 -23.75 -22.35
N ASP A 416 -3.54 -23.63 -21.01
CA ASP A 416 -4.77 -23.74 -20.22
C ASP A 416 -5.71 -22.54 -20.47
N ILE A 417 -6.92 -22.81 -21.00
CA ILE A 417 -7.89 -21.79 -21.37
C ILE A 417 -8.43 -21.00 -20.15
N PRO A 418 -8.85 -21.62 -19.04
CA PRO A 418 -9.23 -20.90 -17.83
C PRO A 418 -8.17 -19.92 -17.33
N VAL A 419 -6.90 -20.32 -17.36
CA VAL A 419 -5.77 -19.45 -16.99
C VAL A 419 -5.69 -18.23 -17.91
N ARG A 420 -5.73 -18.47 -19.24
CA ARG A 420 -5.70 -17.37 -20.25
C ARG A 420 -6.84 -16.39 -20.06
N ILE A 421 -8.05 -16.86 -19.82
CA ILE A 421 -9.23 -16.01 -19.57
C ILE A 421 -9.01 -15.19 -18.31
N THR A 422 -8.54 -15.81 -17.23
CA THR A 422 -8.29 -15.13 -15.95
C THR A 422 -7.25 -14.02 -16.09
N PHE A 423 -6.13 -14.28 -16.79
CA PHE A 423 -5.11 -13.28 -17.05
C PHE A 423 -5.62 -12.15 -17.96
N ALA A 424 -6.34 -12.48 -19.04
CA ALA A 424 -6.90 -11.49 -19.95
C ALA A 424 -7.89 -10.56 -19.24
N LEU A 425 -8.79 -11.12 -18.42
CA LEU A 425 -9.72 -10.34 -17.60
C LEU A 425 -8.98 -9.49 -16.58
N SER A 426 -8.01 -10.06 -15.88
CA SER A 426 -7.21 -9.32 -14.89
C SER A 426 -6.43 -8.17 -15.54
N GLY A 427 -5.85 -8.40 -16.73
CA GLY A 427 -5.17 -7.36 -17.51
C GLY A 427 -6.13 -6.24 -17.94
N ALA A 428 -7.34 -6.59 -18.40
CA ALA A 428 -8.37 -5.61 -18.77
C ALA A 428 -8.82 -4.78 -17.56
N LEU A 429 -9.04 -5.42 -16.40
CA LEU A 429 -9.39 -4.73 -15.15
C LEU A 429 -8.28 -3.77 -14.70
N LEU A 430 -7.01 -4.19 -14.78
CA LEU A 430 -5.86 -3.35 -14.41
C LEU A 430 -5.68 -2.18 -15.39
N ALA A 431 -5.85 -2.39 -16.69
CA ALA A 431 -5.79 -1.31 -17.68
C ALA A 431 -6.90 -0.27 -17.44
N LEU A 432 -8.12 -0.73 -17.12
CA LEU A 432 -9.21 0.16 -16.72
C LEU A 432 -8.88 0.91 -15.43
N THR A 433 -8.27 0.23 -14.46
CA THR A 433 -7.81 0.82 -13.19
C THR A 433 -6.85 1.97 -13.43
N SER A 434 -5.81 1.80 -14.29
CA SER A 434 -4.84 2.84 -14.60
C SER A 434 -5.50 4.07 -15.24
N GLY A 435 -6.48 3.90 -16.14
CA GLY A 435 -7.25 5.01 -16.72
C GLY A 435 -8.09 5.77 -15.68
N LEU A 436 -8.73 5.05 -14.76
CA LEU A 436 -9.49 5.65 -13.67
C LEU A 436 -8.57 6.31 -12.62
N ALA A 437 -7.39 5.76 -12.38
CA ALA A 437 -6.38 6.35 -11.50
C ALA A 437 -5.93 7.73 -12.01
N LEU A 438 -5.59 7.82 -13.30
CA LEU A 438 -5.25 9.11 -13.92
C LEU A 438 -6.38 10.13 -13.71
N THR A 439 -7.62 9.72 -13.95
CA THR A 439 -8.81 10.56 -13.75
C THR A 439 -8.95 11.00 -12.29
N CYS A 440 -8.75 10.09 -11.34
CA CYS A 440 -8.82 10.37 -9.91
C CYS A 440 -7.78 11.40 -9.47
N PHE A 441 -6.53 11.25 -9.92
CA PHE A 441 -5.45 12.13 -9.50
C PHE A 441 -5.46 13.48 -10.23
N ILE A 442 -6.05 13.57 -11.43
CA ILE A 442 -6.39 14.85 -12.07
C ILE A 442 -7.47 15.56 -11.23
N MET A 443 -8.53 14.87 -10.82
CA MET A 443 -9.56 15.42 -9.94
C MET A 443 -8.97 15.92 -8.62
N LEU A 444 -8.15 15.12 -7.95
CA LEU A 444 -7.52 15.45 -6.68
C LEU A 444 -6.66 16.72 -6.80
N SER A 445 -5.77 16.76 -7.80
CA SER A 445 -4.86 17.89 -8.01
C SER A 445 -5.61 19.15 -8.47
N GLY A 446 -6.55 18.98 -9.39
CA GLY A 446 -7.38 20.08 -9.92
C GLY A 446 -8.23 20.71 -8.84
N SER A 447 -8.92 19.92 -8.03
CA SER A 447 -9.82 20.45 -6.99
C SER A 447 -9.06 21.03 -5.79
N ALA A 448 -7.91 20.49 -5.40
CA ALA A 448 -7.16 21.00 -4.26
C ALA A 448 -6.22 22.15 -4.62
N LEU A 449 -5.46 22.03 -5.71
CA LEU A 449 -4.36 22.94 -6.02
C LEU A 449 -4.75 24.07 -6.96
N MET A 450 -5.68 23.82 -7.91
CA MET A 450 -6.03 24.76 -8.96
C MET A 450 -7.29 25.57 -8.62
N GLY A 451 -7.66 26.51 -9.50
CA GLY A 451 -8.85 27.33 -9.38
C GLY A 451 -8.76 28.39 -8.29
N LEU A 452 -9.92 28.70 -7.69
CA LEU A 452 -10.09 29.68 -6.62
C LEU A 452 -10.27 28.94 -5.27
N PRO A 453 -9.84 29.53 -4.14
CA PRO A 453 -10.12 28.96 -2.82
C PRO A 453 -11.63 29.01 -2.55
N ARG A 454 -12.19 27.87 -2.15
CA ARG A 454 -13.63 27.70 -1.90
C ARG A 454 -14.02 27.88 -0.43
N SER A 455 -13.03 28.11 0.45
CA SER A 455 -13.26 28.47 1.84
C SER A 455 -12.29 29.57 2.29
N GLU A 456 -12.64 30.31 3.35
CA GLU A 456 -11.74 31.26 3.95
C GLU A 456 -10.45 30.62 4.47
N ARG A 457 -10.55 29.41 5.00
CA ARG A 457 -9.40 28.61 5.46
C ARG A 457 -8.42 28.34 4.32
N ALA A 458 -8.91 27.96 3.14
CA ALA A 458 -8.08 27.78 1.94
C ALA A 458 -7.52 29.10 1.43
N ALA A 459 -8.30 30.20 1.54
CA ALA A 459 -7.86 31.53 1.15
C ALA A 459 -6.75 32.09 2.06
N GLN A 460 -6.75 31.72 3.33
CA GLN A 460 -5.76 32.15 4.33
C GLN A 460 -4.56 31.18 4.46
N ALA A 461 -4.55 30.09 3.70
CA ALA A 461 -3.45 29.12 3.74
C ALA A 461 -2.12 29.83 3.41
N HIS A 462 -1.13 29.65 4.28
CA HIS A 462 0.20 30.23 4.15
C HIS A 462 1.25 29.22 4.60
N LYS A 463 2.44 29.37 4.13
CA LYS A 463 3.69 28.66 4.38
C LYS A 463 3.57 27.29 5.11
N ALA A 464 3.66 26.22 4.34
CA ALA A 464 3.73 24.86 4.89
C ALA A 464 5.05 24.66 5.70
N PRO A 465 5.02 23.80 6.75
CA PRO A 465 6.17 23.58 7.60
C PRO A 465 7.31 22.84 6.86
N CYS A 466 8.57 23.22 7.12
CA CYS A 466 9.74 22.55 6.57
C CYS A 466 9.78 21.06 6.90
N THR A 467 9.23 20.64 8.06
CA THR A 467 9.09 19.23 8.47
C THR A 467 8.18 18.40 7.57
N VAL A 468 7.45 19.05 6.66
CA VAL A 468 6.67 18.40 5.59
C VAL A 468 7.36 18.60 4.24
N ILE A 469 7.81 19.83 3.94
CA ILE A 469 8.36 20.18 2.62
C ILE A 469 9.63 19.40 2.30
N ILE A 470 10.59 19.32 3.26
CA ILE A 470 11.85 18.61 3.04
C ILE A 470 11.62 17.11 2.78
N PRO A 471 10.88 16.39 3.65
CA PRO A 471 10.52 15.00 3.37
C PRO A 471 9.81 14.78 2.03
N MET A 472 8.86 15.65 1.67
CA MET A 472 8.19 15.57 0.37
C MET A 472 9.18 15.74 -0.80
N GLY A 473 10.12 16.68 -0.69
CA GLY A 473 11.17 16.87 -1.69
C GLY A 473 12.06 15.63 -1.86
N MET A 474 12.47 15.02 -0.75
CA MET A 474 13.27 13.78 -0.78
C MET A 474 12.52 12.65 -1.47
N LEU A 475 11.24 12.45 -1.15
CA LEU A 475 10.41 11.40 -1.76
C LEU A 475 10.09 11.70 -3.24
N ALA A 476 9.91 12.97 -3.62
CA ALA A 476 9.71 13.36 -5.00
C ALA A 476 10.94 13.06 -5.86
N VAL A 477 12.14 13.36 -5.34
CA VAL A 477 13.41 12.98 -5.99
C VAL A 477 13.57 11.47 -6.05
N LEU A 478 13.28 10.75 -4.97
CA LEU A 478 13.33 9.29 -4.94
C LEU A 478 12.38 8.66 -5.96
N SER A 479 11.15 9.19 -6.08
CA SER A 479 10.18 8.71 -7.07
C SER A 479 10.68 8.86 -8.51
N LEU A 480 11.37 9.97 -8.80
CA LEU A 480 12.02 10.19 -10.10
C LEU A 480 13.20 9.22 -10.30
N LEU A 481 14.07 9.10 -9.31
CA LEU A 481 15.23 8.20 -9.39
C LEU A 481 14.83 6.74 -9.58
N LEU A 482 13.81 6.26 -8.87
CA LEU A 482 13.28 4.91 -9.06
C LEU A 482 12.73 4.71 -10.48
N GLY A 483 12.10 5.72 -11.09
CA GLY A 483 11.66 5.66 -12.49
C GLY A 483 12.80 5.63 -13.50
N LEU A 484 13.88 6.39 -13.24
CA LEU A 484 15.01 6.52 -14.16
C LEU A 484 16.06 5.41 -14.02
N ALA A 485 16.16 4.79 -12.84
CA ALA A 485 17.20 3.82 -12.50
C ALA A 485 16.70 2.36 -12.51
N ALA A 486 15.68 2.04 -13.30
CA ALA A 486 15.06 0.72 -13.35
C ALA A 486 16.06 -0.43 -13.55
N THR A 487 17.07 -0.23 -14.43
CA THR A 487 18.12 -1.24 -14.68
C THR A 487 19.04 -1.51 -13.46
N LEU A 488 19.03 -0.65 -12.44
CA LEU A 488 19.76 -0.88 -11.19
C LEU A 488 18.88 -1.59 -10.15
N ILE A 489 17.58 -1.34 -10.18
CA ILE A 489 16.62 -1.89 -9.21
C ILE A 489 16.21 -3.31 -9.59
N ILE A 490 15.94 -3.56 -10.87
CA ILE A 490 15.50 -4.87 -11.37
C ILE A 490 16.46 -6.02 -10.98
N PRO A 491 17.80 -5.90 -11.09
CA PRO A 491 18.71 -6.98 -10.68
C PRO A 491 18.63 -7.31 -9.19
N VAL A 492 18.38 -6.31 -8.34
CA VAL A 492 18.18 -6.52 -6.92
C VAL A 492 16.88 -7.29 -6.68
N LEU A 493 15.78 -6.83 -7.27
CA LEU A 493 14.48 -7.47 -7.13
C LEU A 493 14.44 -8.87 -7.79
N GLY A 494 15.15 -9.06 -8.91
CA GLY A 494 15.27 -10.36 -9.56
C GLY A 494 15.94 -11.42 -8.66
N ARG A 495 16.95 -11.03 -7.90
CA ARG A 495 17.57 -11.92 -6.88
C ARG A 495 16.61 -12.25 -5.75
N LEU A 496 15.75 -11.31 -5.34
CA LEU A 496 14.76 -11.54 -4.29
C LEU A 496 13.57 -12.37 -4.79
N ALA A 497 13.20 -12.23 -6.06
CA ALA A 497 12.15 -13.01 -6.70
C ALA A 497 12.55 -14.47 -6.97
N ALA A 498 13.83 -14.72 -7.29
CA ALA A 498 14.32 -16.03 -7.68
C ALA A 498 13.97 -17.18 -6.70
N PRO A 499 14.11 -17.04 -5.38
CA PRO A 499 13.71 -18.08 -4.44
C PRO A 499 12.20 -18.33 -4.38
N LEU A 500 11.38 -17.34 -4.77
CA LEU A 500 9.93 -17.40 -4.72
C LEU A 500 9.31 -18.09 -5.94
N VAL A 501 9.98 -18.02 -7.10
CA VAL A 501 9.44 -18.49 -8.39
C VAL A 501 10.38 -19.43 -9.16
N GLY A 502 11.57 -19.70 -8.63
CA GLY A 502 12.52 -20.67 -9.20
C GLY A 502 13.48 -20.09 -10.27
N ALA A 503 13.38 -18.80 -10.67
CA ALA A 503 14.30 -18.20 -11.63
C ALA A 503 14.51 -16.72 -11.42
N ASN A 504 15.70 -16.22 -11.79
CA ASN A 504 16.05 -14.81 -11.79
C ASN A 504 15.82 -14.19 -13.19
N PRO A 505 14.86 -13.26 -13.36
CA PRO A 505 14.54 -12.72 -14.68
C PRO A 505 15.48 -11.60 -15.13
N THR A 506 16.51 -11.24 -14.37
CA THR A 506 17.37 -10.07 -14.66
C THR A 506 17.96 -10.12 -16.05
N ALA A 507 18.47 -11.28 -16.47
CA ALA A 507 19.09 -11.44 -17.78
C ALA A 507 18.12 -11.22 -18.95
N SER A 508 16.82 -11.40 -18.72
CA SER A 508 15.76 -11.21 -19.71
C SER A 508 15.14 -9.81 -19.70
N LEU A 509 15.39 -9.02 -18.63
CA LEU A 509 14.79 -7.69 -18.44
C LEU A 509 15.79 -6.55 -18.60
N VAL A 510 17.07 -6.80 -18.39
CA VAL A 510 18.12 -5.77 -18.42
C VAL A 510 19.02 -5.98 -19.63
N PRO A 511 19.27 -4.97 -20.47
CA PRO A 511 20.16 -5.07 -21.64
C PRO A 511 21.58 -5.53 -21.27
N ALA A 512 22.22 -6.26 -22.20
CA ALA A 512 23.55 -6.86 -21.99
C ALA A 512 24.64 -5.88 -21.60
N PHE A 513 24.59 -4.65 -22.12
CA PHE A 513 25.59 -3.62 -21.79
C PHE A 513 25.45 -3.05 -20.35
N PHE A 514 24.36 -3.40 -19.63
CA PHE A 514 24.23 -3.13 -18.20
C PHE A 514 24.42 -4.39 -17.35
N HIS A 515 24.31 -5.58 -17.98
CA HIS A 515 24.40 -6.86 -17.29
C HIS A 515 25.08 -7.90 -18.20
N SER A 516 26.16 -8.51 -17.73
CA SER A 516 27.03 -9.42 -18.52
C SER A 516 26.37 -10.71 -19.00
N GLN A 517 25.20 -11.07 -18.47
CA GLN A 517 24.49 -12.34 -18.71
C GLN A 517 23.10 -12.14 -19.32
N SER A 518 22.91 -11.14 -20.17
CA SER A 518 21.60 -10.92 -20.80
C SER A 518 21.27 -12.01 -21.82
N SER A 519 20.05 -12.56 -21.76
CA SER A 519 19.49 -13.52 -22.73
C SER A 519 18.74 -12.85 -23.89
N ILE A 520 18.86 -11.55 -24.05
CA ILE A 520 18.21 -10.81 -25.16
C ILE A 520 18.65 -11.36 -26.50
N PRO A 521 17.73 -11.55 -27.49
CA PRO A 521 18.04 -12.08 -28.80
C PRO A 521 19.18 -11.35 -29.50
N LEU A 522 20.02 -12.08 -30.22
CA LEU A 522 21.15 -11.53 -30.94
C LEU A 522 20.78 -10.35 -31.86
N ALA A 523 19.62 -10.42 -32.54
CA ALA A 523 19.16 -9.34 -33.40
C ALA A 523 18.90 -8.04 -32.62
N VAL A 524 18.24 -8.12 -31.48
CA VAL A 524 17.98 -6.96 -30.57
C VAL A 524 19.27 -6.51 -29.91
N ARG A 525 20.12 -7.46 -29.52
CA ARG A 525 21.44 -7.19 -28.96
C ARG A 525 22.30 -6.42 -29.96
N HIS A 526 22.40 -6.86 -31.22
CA HIS A 526 23.13 -6.15 -32.28
C HIS A 526 22.59 -4.73 -32.52
N ALA A 527 21.29 -4.49 -32.32
CA ALA A 527 20.72 -3.15 -32.42
C ALA A 527 21.05 -2.27 -31.18
N LEU A 528 21.16 -2.86 -29.98
CA LEU A 528 21.39 -2.14 -28.73
C LEU A 528 22.88 -1.99 -28.38
N ASP A 529 23.74 -2.96 -28.75
CA ASP A 529 25.19 -2.95 -28.46
C ASP A 529 25.92 -1.70 -29.00
N PRO A 530 25.66 -1.21 -30.23
CA PRO A 530 26.29 0.01 -30.71
C PRO A 530 25.91 1.24 -29.89
N ILE A 531 24.66 1.30 -29.39
CA ILE A 531 24.18 2.37 -28.52
C ILE A 531 24.90 2.28 -27.15
N GLY A 532 24.98 1.08 -26.57
CA GLY A 532 25.73 0.82 -25.36
C GLY A 532 27.21 1.10 -25.48
N ALA A 533 27.84 0.74 -26.60
CA ALA A 533 29.24 0.98 -26.86
C ALA A 533 29.57 2.47 -27.11
N SER A 534 28.70 3.19 -27.83
CA SER A 534 28.92 4.59 -28.20
C SER A 534 28.57 5.58 -27.08
N VAL A 535 27.51 5.32 -26.37
CA VAL A 535 26.98 6.23 -25.32
C VAL A 535 27.32 5.73 -23.92
N GLY A 536 27.53 4.43 -23.78
CA GLY A 536 27.95 3.77 -22.56
C GLY A 536 26.86 3.65 -21.49
N ALA A 537 27.15 2.81 -20.51
CA ALA A 537 26.30 2.61 -19.35
C ALA A 537 26.16 3.87 -18.46
N ALA A 538 26.97 4.91 -18.72
CA ALA A 538 26.94 6.16 -17.97
C ALA A 538 25.81 7.11 -18.43
N PHE A 539 25.25 6.91 -19.64
CA PHE A 539 24.20 7.78 -20.13
C PHE A 539 22.87 7.52 -19.41
N LEU A 540 22.47 8.43 -18.55
CA LEU A 540 21.33 8.30 -17.66
C LEU A 540 20.02 7.85 -18.32
N PRO A 541 19.65 8.34 -19.54
CA PRO A 541 18.45 7.88 -20.23
C PRO A 541 18.42 6.39 -20.53
N LEU A 542 19.57 5.76 -20.78
CA LEU A 542 19.64 4.30 -21.02
C LEU A 542 19.45 3.48 -19.74
N ARG A 543 19.71 4.04 -18.56
CA ARG A 543 19.47 3.38 -17.26
C ARG A 543 18.00 3.11 -16.98
N SER A 544 17.10 3.71 -17.73
CA SER A 544 15.65 3.43 -17.66
C SER A 544 15.18 2.44 -18.71
N LEU A 545 16.08 1.91 -19.57
CA LEU A 545 15.72 0.98 -20.63
C LEU A 545 15.53 -0.42 -20.06
N VAL A 546 14.29 -0.88 -20.06
CA VAL A 546 13.90 -2.24 -19.70
C VAL A 546 13.42 -2.94 -20.96
N VAL A 547 13.88 -4.18 -21.17
CA VAL A 547 13.53 -5.00 -22.31
C VAL A 547 12.91 -6.29 -21.78
N MET A 548 11.69 -6.62 -22.18
CA MET A 548 11.09 -7.89 -21.83
C MET A 548 11.24 -8.86 -23.01
N HIS A 549 12.18 -9.77 -22.86
CA HIS A 549 12.36 -10.90 -23.76
C HIS A 549 12.48 -12.17 -22.93
N LEU A 550 11.40 -12.88 -22.79
CA LEU A 550 11.26 -14.07 -21.95
C LEU A 550 11.01 -15.26 -22.87
N ASP A 551 12.05 -15.76 -23.33
CA ASP A 551 12.50 -16.86 -24.13
C ASP A 551 11.53 -17.98 -24.62
N GLN A 552 11.94 -18.59 -25.74
CA GLN A 552 11.76 -19.97 -26.28
C GLN A 552 10.63 -20.22 -27.28
N THR A 553 9.85 -19.27 -27.71
CA THR A 553 8.91 -19.47 -28.80
C THR A 553 9.44 -18.98 -30.15
N SER A 554 8.97 -19.58 -31.22
CA SER A 554 9.36 -19.35 -32.61
C SER A 554 9.11 -17.92 -33.15
N ALA A 555 8.51 -17.03 -32.35
CA ALA A 555 8.32 -15.62 -32.66
C ALA A 555 8.82 -14.76 -31.50
N PRO A 556 9.99 -14.11 -31.60
CA PRO A 556 10.51 -13.26 -30.56
C PRO A 556 9.69 -11.97 -30.49
N VAL A 557 8.70 -11.93 -29.63
CA VAL A 557 8.04 -10.68 -29.25
C VAL A 557 8.89 -10.01 -28.19
N VAL A 558 9.45 -8.86 -28.54
CA VAL A 558 10.30 -8.06 -27.65
C VAL A 558 9.57 -6.78 -27.31
N TYR A 559 9.32 -6.58 -26.02
CA TYR A 559 8.81 -5.31 -25.52
C TYR A 559 9.98 -4.53 -24.91
N ALA A 560 10.12 -3.26 -25.30
CA ALA A 560 11.16 -2.38 -24.77
C ALA A 560 10.56 -1.06 -24.33
N MET A 561 10.94 -0.60 -23.15
CA MET A 561 10.47 0.65 -22.58
C MET A 561 11.64 1.41 -21.95
N SER A 562 11.68 2.71 -22.19
CA SER A 562 12.55 3.65 -21.49
C SER A 562 11.71 4.83 -21.00
N THR A 563 11.52 4.93 -19.69
CA THR A 563 10.77 6.03 -19.07
C THR A 563 11.38 7.39 -19.39
N MET A 564 12.72 7.47 -19.39
CA MET A 564 13.43 8.71 -19.70
C MET A 564 13.29 9.10 -21.18
N LEU A 565 13.42 8.14 -22.11
CA LEU A 565 13.25 8.43 -23.53
C LEU A 565 11.82 8.91 -23.80
N THR A 566 10.82 8.23 -23.24
CA THR A 566 9.40 8.64 -23.33
C THR A 566 9.21 10.07 -22.81
N PHE A 567 9.79 10.39 -21.65
CA PHE A 567 9.72 11.74 -21.08
C PHE A 567 10.40 12.78 -21.97
N VAL A 568 11.59 12.48 -22.51
CA VAL A 568 12.30 13.39 -23.41
C VAL A 568 11.49 13.65 -24.67
N VAL A 569 10.95 12.59 -25.30
CA VAL A 569 10.10 12.71 -26.49
C VAL A 569 8.87 13.57 -26.20
N LEU A 570 8.15 13.31 -25.11
CA LEU A 570 6.99 14.09 -24.71
C LEU A 570 7.36 15.57 -24.46
N THR A 571 8.48 15.81 -23.77
CA THR A 571 8.96 17.17 -23.51
C THR A 571 9.33 17.91 -24.77
N LEU A 572 10.02 17.24 -25.71
CA LEU A 572 10.36 17.80 -27.01
C LEU A 572 9.12 18.08 -27.86
N MET A 573 8.14 17.18 -27.87
CA MET A 573 6.87 17.40 -28.57
C MET A 573 6.11 18.59 -27.99
N LEU A 574 5.96 18.66 -26.67
CA LEU A 574 5.31 19.80 -26.01
C LEU A 574 6.07 21.10 -26.22
N GLY A 575 7.40 21.07 -26.14
CA GLY A 575 8.28 22.20 -26.44
C GLY A 575 8.15 22.65 -27.89
N GLY A 576 8.12 21.70 -28.84
CA GLY A 576 7.89 21.97 -30.25
C GLY A 576 6.55 22.63 -30.53
N VAL A 577 5.47 22.08 -29.97
CA VAL A 577 4.12 22.70 -30.05
C VAL A 577 4.10 24.09 -29.46
N TRP A 578 4.76 24.29 -28.31
CA TRP A 578 4.86 25.61 -27.67
C TRP A 578 5.64 26.60 -28.53
N LEU A 579 6.77 26.21 -29.13
CA LEU A 579 7.56 27.04 -30.03
C LEU A 579 6.80 27.39 -31.29
N LEU A 580 6.10 26.41 -31.92
CA LEU A 580 5.22 26.66 -33.05
C LEU A 580 4.10 27.64 -32.71
N ALA A 581 3.41 27.42 -31.61
CA ALA A 581 2.36 28.32 -31.14
C ALA A 581 2.91 29.74 -30.88
N ARG A 582 4.15 29.83 -30.37
CA ARG A 582 4.82 31.13 -30.15
C ARG A 582 5.27 31.78 -31.45
N GLY A 583 5.80 31.00 -32.41
CA GLY A 583 6.24 31.49 -33.75
C GLY A 583 5.07 31.94 -34.63
N LEU A 584 3.94 31.24 -34.56
CA LEU A 584 2.73 31.60 -35.29
C LEU A 584 1.98 32.81 -34.66
N ARG A 585 2.42 33.27 -33.52
CA ARG A 585 1.85 34.44 -32.85
C ARG A 585 2.26 35.72 -33.51
N HIS A 586 1.38 36.28 -34.36
CA HIS A 586 1.60 37.50 -35.08
C HIS A 586 1.37 38.80 -34.25
N LYS A 587 0.91 38.73 -33.00
CA LYS A 587 0.56 39.89 -32.20
C LYS A 587 1.20 39.87 -30.81
N ARG A 588 1.53 41.07 -30.32
CA ARG A 588 1.98 41.29 -28.95
C ARG A 588 0.93 40.75 -27.96
N ILE A 589 1.41 40.11 -26.90
CA ILE A 589 0.55 39.71 -25.78
C ILE A 589 -0.08 40.95 -25.19
N THR A 590 -1.36 41.18 -25.43
CA THR A 590 -2.14 42.17 -24.72
C THR A 590 -2.65 41.58 -23.43
N ARG A 591 -2.30 42.18 -22.30
CA ARG A 591 -2.96 41.86 -21.03
C ARG A 591 -4.30 42.61 -21.05
N SER A 592 -5.37 41.85 -21.18
CA SER A 592 -6.74 42.36 -21.00
C SER A 592 -7.29 41.83 -19.65
N THR A 593 -8.35 42.44 -19.18
CA THR A 593 -9.19 41.85 -18.13
C THR A 593 -9.66 40.48 -18.57
N LEU A 594 -9.75 39.55 -17.64
CA LEU A 594 -10.31 38.21 -17.89
C LEU A 594 -11.73 38.40 -18.50
N TRP A 595 -11.94 37.80 -19.69
CA TRP A 595 -13.28 37.66 -20.23
C TRP A 595 -13.94 36.46 -19.56
N ASP A 596 -14.99 36.72 -18.82
CA ASP A 596 -15.74 35.73 -18.02
C ASP A 596 -17.24 35.70 -18.42
N ALA A 597 -17.51 35.82 -19.71
CA ALA A 597 -18.87 35.75 -20.30
C ALA A 597 -19.85 36.77 -19.70
N GLY A 598 -19.34 37.99 -19.36
CA GLY A 598 -20.14 39.06 -18.78
C GLY A 598 -20.30 39.02 -17.27
N LEU A 599 -19.63 38.10 -16.60
CA LEU A 599 -19.57 38.08 -15.13
C LEU A 599 -18.59 39.17 -14.64
N THR A 600 -18.98 39.91 -13.64
CA THR A 600 -18.13 40.97 -13.06
C THR A 600 -17.03 40.45 -12.15
N ARG A 601 -17.21 39.24 -11.61
CA ARG A 601 -16.24 38.52 -10.77
C ARG A 601 -16.48 37.04 -10.84
N LEU A 602 -15.42 36.25 -11.05
CA LEU A 602 -15.42 34.80 -10.83
C LEU A 602 -15.58 34.52 -9.34
N ARG A 603 -16.56 33.71 -8.99
CA ARG A 603 -16.81 33.25 -7.61
C ARG A 603 -16.31 31.81 -7.42
N PRO A 604 -15.92 31.45 -6.20
CA PRO A 604 -15.49 30.07 -5.90
C PRO A 604 -16.51 29.00 -6.31
N GLU A 605 -17.82 29.31 -6.18
CA GLU A 605 -18.93 28.42 -6.52
C GLU A 605 -19.03 28.10 -8.02
N MET A 606 -18.39 28.92 -8.87
CA MET A 606 -18.34 28.72 -10.33
C MET A 606 -17.23 27.78 -10.77
N THR A 607 -16.41 27.26 -9.84
CA THR A 607 -15.31 26.34 -10.13
C THR A 607 -15.76 24.90 -9.95
N TYR A 608 -15.18 23.99 -10.75
CA TYR A 608 -15.43 22.56 -10.59
C TYR A 608 -14.99 22.08 -9.21
N THR A 609 -15.86 21.37 -8.52
CA THR A 609 -15.58 20.69 -7.24
C THR A 609 -15.31 19.21 -7.47
N ALA A 610 -14.76 18.51 -6.49
CA ALA A 610 -14.61 17.06 -6.53
C ALA A 610 -15.97 16.36 -6.72
N THR A 611 -17.02 16.89 -6.08
CA THR A 611 -18.40 16.39 -6.24
C THR A 611 -18.88 16.46 -7.67
N THR A 612 -18.67 17.59 -8.36
CA THR A 612 -19.08 17.79 -9.75
C THR A 612 -18.27 16.90 -10.69
N PHE A 613 -16.95 16.79 -10.47
CA PHE A 613 -16.08 15.96 -11.29
C PHE A 613 -16.43 14.47 -11.19
N ALA A 614 -16.79 14.00 -10.00
CA ALA A 614 -17.18 12.61 -9.76
C ALA A 614 -18.61 12.26 -10.25
N ALA A 615 -19.42 13.23 -10.64
CA ALA A 615 -20.82 12.98 -11.02
C ALA A 615 -20.97 11.95 -12.17
N PRO A 616 -20.22 12.01 -13.29
CA PRO A 616 -20.31 10.99 -14.34
C PRO A 616 -19.97 9.58 -13.84
N VAL A 617 -18.95 9.45 -12.99
CA VAL A 617 -18.53 8.16 -12.41
C VAL A 617 -19.65 7.58 -11.55
N ARG A 618 -20.33 8.41 -10.76
CA ARG A 618 -21.46 7.97 -9.95
C ARG A 618 -22.62 7.45 -10.78
N VAL A 619 -22.89 8.06 -11.92
CA VAL A 619 -23.94 7.61 -12.86
C VAL A 619 -23.56 6.28 -13.48
N VAL A 620 -22.33 6.15 -14.00
CA VAL A 620 -21.88 4.92 -14.67
C VAL A 620 -21.85 3.74 -13.69
N PHE A 621 -21.36 3.94 -12.46
CA PHE A 621 -21.21 2.89 -11.46
C PHE A 621 -22.31 2.91 -10.38
N GLN A 622 -23.48 3.48 -10.65
CA GLN A 622 -24.58 3.58 -9.68
C GLN A 622 -24.99 2.21 -9.09
N GLY A 623 -24.93 1.14 -9.89
CA GLY A 623 -25.24 -0.22 -9.43
C GLY A 623 -24.26 -0.73 -8.37
N LEU A 624 -23.01 -0.25 -8.37
CA LEU A 624 -22.00 -0.57 -7.36
C LEU A 624 -22.21 0.26 -6.08
N PHE A 625 -22.49 1.56 -6.23
CA PHE A 625 -22.55 2.51 -5.13
C PHE A 625 -23.85 2.44 -4.33
N HIS A 626 -24.97 2.03 -4.94
CA HIS A 626 -26.31 2.05 -4.35
C HIS A 626 -26.54 3.35 -3.55
N PRO A 627 -26.51 4.52 -4.22
CA PRO A 627 -26.58 5.80 -3.54
C PRO A 627 -27.94 5.96 -2.86
N HIS A 628 -27.92 6.31 -1.57
CA HIS A 628 -29.09 6.77 -0.84
C HIS A 628 -29.06 8.29 -0.79
N ILE A 629 -30.22 8.89 -1.08
CA ILE A 629 -30.39 10.34 -1.02
C ILE A 629 -31.06 10.66 0.30
N GLU A 630 -30.37 11.42 1.15
CA GLU A 630 -30.92 12.01 2.36
C GLU A 630 -31.29 13.47 2.02
N GLU A 631 -32.56 13.77 2.01
CA GLU A 631 -33.08 15.13 1.83
C GLU A 631 -33.59 15.64 3.18
N ASP A 632 -33.07 16.78 3.60
CA ASP A 632 -33.53 17.48 4.79
C ASP A 632 -34.02 18.89 4.38
N GLU A 633 -35.23 19.20 4.75
CA GLU A 633 -35.87 20.48 4.42
C GLU A 633 -36.22 21.22 5.72
N GLU A 634 -35.63 22.41 5.90
CA GLU A 634 -36.06 23.33 6.94
C GLU A 634 -37.15 24.25 6.39
N ARG A 635 -38.33 24.17 6.97
CA ARG A 635 -39.51 24.92 6.52
C ARG A 635 -39.97 25.91 7.58
N GLN A 636 -40.36 27.11 7.13
CA GLN A 636 -41.06 28.06 7.95
C GLN A 636 -42.50 28.24 7.38
N GLY A 637 -43.45 27.50 7.93
CA GLY A 637 -44.79 27.40 7.36
C GLY A 637 -44.79 26.72 6.00
N ALA A 638 -45.32 27.39 4.96
CA ALA A 638 -45.33 26.91 3.59
C ALA A 638 -44.01 27.17 2.83
N PHE A 639 -43.12 27.95 3.37
CA PHE A 639 -41.83 28.31 2.72
C PHE A 639 -40.72 27.37 3.11
N VAL A 640 -40.00 26.86 2.11
CA VAL A 640 -38.72 26.11 2.33
C VAL A 640 -37.63 27.15 2.49
N LEU A 641 -37.00 27.18 3.67
CA LEU A 641 -35.85 28.06 3.99
C LEU A 641 -34.56 27.47 3.49
N THR A 642 -34.33 26.20 3.80
CA THR A 642 -33.14 25.48 3.35
C THR A 642 -33.54 24.07 2.91
N ARG A 643 -32.91 23.59 1.84
CA ARG A 643 -33.03 22.20 1.40
C ARG A 643 -31.61 21.62 1.29
N SER A 644 -31.30 20.68 2.12
CA SER A 644 -30.04 19.96 2.01
C SER A 644 -30.27 18.63 1.28
N HIS A 645 -29.37 18.36 0.35
CA HIS A 645 -29.37 17.12 -0.43
C HIS A 645 -28.05 16.42 -0.19
N ARG A 646 -28.06 15.32 0.53
CA ARG A 646 -26.89 14.54 0.85
C ARG A 646 -26.96 13.16 0.21
N GLN A 647 -26.05 12.88 -0.72
CA GLN A 647 -25.89 11.57 -1.29
C GLN A 647 -24.92 10.75 -0.47
N VAL A 648 -25.38 9.66 0.13
CA VAL A 648 -24.56 8.70 0.90
C VAL A 648 -24.27 7.50 0.01
N ILE A 649 -22.98 7.20 -0.15
CA ILE A 649 -22.50 6.05 -0.92
C ILE A 649 -22.09 4.96 0.06
N THR A 650 -22.62 3.75 -0.12
CA THR A 650 -22.28 2.59 0.71
C THR A 650 -21.22 1.73 0.02
N ASN A 651 -20.16 1.36 0.74
CA ASN A 651 -19.15 0.47 0.22
C ASN A 651 -19.74 -0.94 -0.02
N ILE A 652 -19.39 -1.56 -1.15
CA ILE A 652 -19.86 -2.91 -1.49
C ILE A 652 -19.42 -3.94 -0.46
N SER A 653 -18.20 -3.84 0.05
CA SER A 653 -17.67 -4.73 1.10
C SER A 653 -18.43 -4.57 2.42
N ASP A 654 -18.86 -3.33 2.77
CA ASP A 654 -19.74 -3.09 3.93
C ASP A 654 -21.08 -3.79 3.76
N ARG A 655 -21.67 -3.67 2.58
CA ARG A 655 -23.01 -4.20 2.30
C ARG A 655 -23.04 -5.71 2.23
N LEU A 656 -22.10 -6.32 1.50
CA LEU A 656 -22.11 -7.75 1.20
C LEU A 656 -21.44 -8.60 2.27
N VAL A 657 -20.50 -8.04 3.03
CA VAL A 657 -19.69 -8.80 3.98
C VAL A 657 -19.82 -8.25 5.40
N LEU A 658 -19.46 -7.00 5.66
CA LEU A 658 -19.36 -6.49 7.02
C LEU A 658 -20.72 -6.43 7.75
N LYS A 659 -21.75 -5.86 7.11
CA LYS A 659 -23.10 -5.79 7.72
C LYS A 659 -23.70 -7.17 8.00
N PRO A 660 -23.67 -8.15 7.07
CA PRO A 660 -24.11 -9.52 7.35
C PRO A 660 -23.32 -10.19 8.48
N MET A 661 -21.98 -10.02 8.50
CA MET A 661 -21.14 -10.57 9.58
C MET A 661 -21.49 -9.97 10.95
N ILE A 662 -21.63 -8.65 11.03
CA ILE A 662 -22.04 -7.96 12.25
C ILE A 662 -23.43 -8.44 12.70
N SER A 663 -24.39 -8.56 11.79
CA SER A 663 -25.74 -9.07 12.09
C SER A 663 -25.69 -10.51 12.62
N ALA A 664 -24.90 -11.38 11.98
CA ALA A 664 -24.70 -12.75 12.46
C ALA A 664 -24.05 -12.78 13.84
N ALA A 665 -23.00 -11.97 14.07
CA ALA A 665 -22.33 -11.87 15.35
C ALA A 665 -23.30 -11.41 16.46
N PHE A 666 -24.11 -10.39 16.22
CA PHE A 666 -25.14 -9.94 17.15
C PHE A 666 -26.21 -11.02 17.41
N THR A 667 -26.59 -11.77 16.38
CA THR A 667 -27.54 -12.87 16.52
C THR A 667 -27.00 -13.95 17.45
N VAL A 668 -25.73 -14.34 17.26
CA VAL A 668 -25.02 -15.30 18.13
C VAL A 668 -24.86 -14.74 19.54
N ALA A 669 -24.38 -13.50 19.67
CA ALA A 669 -24.20 -12.84 20.95
C ALA A 669 -25.51 -12.75 21.73
N ASN A 670 -26.61 -12.40 21.08
CA ASN A 670 -27.94 -12.34 21.70
C ASN A 670 -28.45 -13.74 22.12
N ARG A 671 -28.13 -14.79 21.35
CA ARG A 671 -28.44 -16.17 21.75
C ARG A 671 -27.64 -16.58 22.99
N LEU A 672 -26.34 -16.31 22.99
CA LEU A 672 -25.45 -16.59 24.14
C LEU A 672 -25.88 -15.77 25.38
N ALA A 673 -26.22 -14.49 25.20
CA ALA A 673 -26.72 -13.66 26.32
C ALA A 673 -27.98 -14.23 26.95
N ARG A 674 -28.87 -14.87 26.18
CA ARG A 674 -30.06 -15.56 26.73
C ARG A 674 -29.72 -16.79 27.60
N MET A 675 -28.52 -17.36 27.43
CA MET A 675 -28.03 -18.47 28.29
C MET A 675 -27.61 -17.97 29.68
N HIS A 676 -27.33 -16.66 29.83
CA HIS A 676 -26.98 -16.02 31.10
C HIS A 676 -28.22 -15.73 31.95
N LYS A 677 -28.78 -16.78 32.55
CA LYS A 677 -30.03 -16.70 33.35
C LYS A 677 -29.82 -16.31 34.79
N GLY A 678 -28.60 -16.02 35.24
CA GLY A 678 -28.27 -15.63 36.61
C GLY A 678 -28.42 -16.75 37.65
N ARG A 679 -28.72 -18.00 37.25
CA ARG A 679 -28.88 -19.16 38.14
C ARG A 679 -27.58 -19.95 38.23
N VAL A 680 -26.99 -20.04 39.43
CA VAL A 680 -25.71 -20.76 39.68
C VAL A 680 -25.73 -22.20 39.15
N ASN A 681 -26.85 -22.92 39.32
CA ASN A 681 -27.01 -24.30 38.86
C ASN A 681 -26.90 -24.42 37.34
N THR A 682 -27.30 -23.40 36.56
CA THR A 682 -27.19 -23.40 35.11
C THR A 682 -25.73 -23.26 34.69
N TYR A 683 -24.95 -22.44 35.37
CA TYR A 683 -23.50 -22.31 35.08
C TYR A 683 -22.73 -23.56 35.48
N ALA A 684 -23.07 -24.18 36.62
CA ALA A 684 -22.51 -25.47 37.03
C ALA A 684 -22.79 -26.57 35.99
N ALA A 685 -24.01 -26.60 35.43
CA ALA A 685 -24.35 -27.54 34.35
C ALA A 685 -23.55 -27.27 33.05
N TYR A 686 -23.28 -26.00 32.69
CA TYR A 686 -22.44 -25.68 31.54
C TYR A 686 -20.98 -26.13 31.72
N ILE A 687 -20.41 -25.87 32.92
CA ILE A 687 -19.05 -26.33 33.26
C ILE A 687 -18.97 -27.86 33.20
N LEU A 688 -19.95 -28.56 33.78
CA LEU A 688 -20.00 -30.01 33.73
C LEU A 688 -20.11 -30.53 32.28
N LEU A 689 -20.96 -29.92 31.45
CA LEU A 689 -21.10 -30.27 30.04
C LEU A 689 -19.78 -30.12 29.29
N VAL A 690 -19.09 -28.99 29.47
CA VAL A 690 -17.78 -28.73 28.82
C VAL A 690 -16.75 -29.74 29.29
N MET A 691 -16.72 -30.04 30.61
CA MET A 691 -15.79 -31.02 31.17
C MET A 691 -16.02 -32.41 30.61
N VAL A 692 -17.28 -32.84 30.45
CA VAL A 692 -17.65 -34.12 29.83
C VAL A 692 -17.25 -34.15 28.36
N LEU A 693 -17.49 -33.08 27.60
CA LEU A 693 -17.07 -33.00 26.19
C LEU A 693 -15.55 -33.09 26.05
N VAL A 694 -14.79 -32.38 26.88
CA VAL A 694 -13.32 -32.45 26.89
C VAL A 694 -12.86 -33.87 27.25
N LEU A 695 -13.46 -34.54 28.23
CA LEU A 695 -13.10 -35.91 28.58
C LEU A 695 -13.41 -36.88 27.45
N ILE A 696 -14.52 -36.71 26.74
CA ILE A 696 -14.85 -37.52 25.54
C ILE A 696 -13.84 -37.32 24.43
N MET A 697 -13.46 -36.04 24.16
CA MET A 697 -12.46 -35.72 23.13
C MET A 697 -11.08 -36.26 23.49
N VAL A 698 -10.62 -36.13 24.71
CA VAL A 698 -9.34 -36.63 25.18
C VAL A 698 -9.36 -38.19 25.26
N GLY A 699 -10.44 -38.76 25.74
CA GLY A 699 -10.60 -40.23 25.78
C GLY A 699 -10.76 -40.91 24.41
N GLY A 700 -11.28 -40.15 23.42
CA GLY A 700 -11.42 -40.64 22.04
C GLY A 700 -10.12 -40.56 21.22
N THR A 701 -9.15 -39.73 21.62
CA THR A 701 -7.83 -39.63 20.98
C THR A 701 -6.81 -40.64 21.52
N GLY A 702 -7.16 -41.39 22.53
CA GLY A 702 -6.32 -42.45 23.16
C GLY A 702 -6.47 -43.88 22.55
N ARG A 703 -6.94 -44.01 21.28
CA ARG A 703 -6.93 -45.28 20.54
C ARG A 703 -6.12 -45.16 19.26
#